data_47f4348020930b99ef77da9cd0a33b3d
#
_entry.id   47f4348020930b99ef77da9cd0a33b3d
#
_cell.length_a   1.000
_cell.length_b   1.000
_cell.length_c   1.000
_cell.angle_alpha   90.00
_cell.angle_beta   90.00
_cell.angle_gamma   90.00
#
_symmetry.space_group_name_H-M   'P 1'
#
loop_
_entity.id
_entity.type
_entity.pdbx_description
1 polymer ?
#
loop_
_entity_poly.entity_id
_entity_poly.type
_entity_poly.pdbx_seq_one_letter_code
_entity_poly.pdbx_strand_id
1 'polypeptide(L)'
;MADYTPLPPPMTNSLAATGITDPSAMPEATAPPDPYDEARLLELFDKLKRESMEYRWIWEREWLRDLYYVANRQWITYHPTRREWVDKRLQKWIPKPITNKMAEIVQSIRTTLISINLTIKARPVGNDTESVAAAEIADQMAPLIHEEHAMDQVMREADFWLICTGNACLQTSWNKDARFNKVFIPHEMCPQCGTISAPQDIINAGQKCPVCGNAQLMKAEDPDGKPIGEWIPFGRGKTSALSPFEYAFPPNATRFDDLPYIIRLRWRDKHWFEANMPHIVNKITWEKSPSDRSLQIFKSLALTNDIGTGSQMAYMGAAGSQTVEGVTEYELWLRPTPDFEEGLVMRVVGDKNPLLLQVEAEGIPGPFPYKDIEGNPLFPFAHAQYEHMGGRLYGRSALSPLIQKQDQLNQLDSLIQLIVQRMANPVWVVPEGAGIDHFTGEPGLVMKWNPLAAGGNGIAKPERIAGQEVPGSLYQLRAQILKDIEELSGAFDIIKGQKPSGVEAFSALQLLVERSQSRFTAVFQSRGEMYRKWFGTAIELERQFGPEQRVSAVIGPNRGYTFKHFENAQLQGQMTFQIEDGSNMPKTSLGKRASIEQANQLGLLDPSDPDQKYTLLSSFGLSDLVPTLNIHVQSALQLQDAFEKWVQAPEGPSPLVVKPWFDPIVHRVERIKWLNTDRMREMLATNPALEPIIMLHLQELMMMIAPPVQLGPDGKPLPPEPGGGAGGGQAMTNSNAESGAIDTLPSGNNSFGPNVGPM
;
A
#
# COMPACT_ATOMS: atom_id res chain seq x y z
N MET A 1 15.40 -31.75 -50.68
CA MET A 1 14.25 -31.98 -51.54
C MET A 1 13.23 -32.66 -50.68
N ALA A 2 12.32 -31.93 -50.14
CA ALA A 2 11.21 -32.41 -49.32
C ALA A 2 9.95 -32.40 -50.20
N ASP A 3 9.37 -33.56 -50.35
CA ASP A 3 8.18 -33.83 -51.17
C ASP A 3 6.98 -33.01 -50.66
N TYR A 4 6.47 -32.17 -51.51
CA TYR A 4 5.26 -31.39 -51.33
C TYR A 4 4.08 -32.27 -51.81
N THR A 5 3.34 -32.86 -50.90
CA THR A 5 2.04 -33.47 -51.21
C THR A 5 0.97 -32.39 -51.23
N PRO A 6 0.25 -32.20 -52.35
CA PRO A 6 -0.80 -31.19 -52.41
C PRO A 6 -2.04 -31.66 -51.61
N LEU A 7 -2.63 -30.71 -50.88
CA LEU A 7 -3.90 -30.86 -50.17
C LEU A 7 -5.03 -31.26 -51.14
N PRO A 8 -5.94 -32.18 -50.74
CA PRO A 8 -7.08 -32.52 -51.55
C PRO A 8 -8.03 -31.33 -51.74
N PRO A 9 -8.71 -31.23 -52.89
CA PRO A 9 -9.63 -30.10 -53.15
C PRO A 9 -10.82 -30.14 -52.18
N PRO A 10 -11.43 -28.99 -51.88
CA PRO A 10 -12.59 -28.92 -51.00
C PRO A 10 -13.72 -29.75 -51.55
N MET A 11 -14.30 -30.63 -50.73
CA MET A 11 -15.48 -31.35 -51.06
C MET A 11 -16.66 -30.39 -51.27
N THR A 12 -17.10 -30.25 -52.51
CA THR A 12 -18.37 -29.62 -52.79
C THR A 12 -19.47 -30.58 -52.32
N ASN A 13 -20.12 -30.26 -51.21
CA ASN A 13 -21.32 -30.90 -50.76
C ASN A 13 -22.42 -30.68 -51.80
N SER A 14 -22.72 -31.72 -52.59
CA SER A 14 -23.91 -31.74 -53.41
C SER A 14 -25.13 -31.93 -52.49
N LEU A 15 -25.86 -30.85 -52.26
CA LEU A 15 -27.20 -30.78 -51.59
C LEU A 15 -28.34 -31.47 -52.37
N ALA A 16 -28.03 -32.55 -53.08
CA ALA A 16 -29.00 -33.21 -53.98
C ALA A 16 -29.45 -34.58 -53.51
N ALA A 17 -29.41 -34.91 -52.21
CA ALA A 17 -29.84 -36.24 -51.74
C ALA A 17 -30.69 -36.27 -50.46
N THR A 18 -31.33 -35.18 -50.08
CA THR A 18 -32.38 -35.21 -49.03
C THR A 18 -33.63 -34.57 -49.61
N GLY A 19 -34.59 -35.44 -49.98
CA GLY A 19 -35.88 -35.03 -50.52
C GLY A 19 -36.79 -34.33 -49.53
N ILE A 20 -36.41 -33.16 -49.08
CA ILE A 20 -37.27 -32.25 -48.30
C ILE A 20 -37.72 -31.17 -49.26
N THR A 21 -38.92 -31.34 -49.81
CA THR A 21 -39.57 -30.42 -50.73
C THR A 21 -40.49 -29.41 -50.05
N ASP A 22 -40.43 -29.25 -48.75
CA ASP A 22 -41.30 -28.30 -48.04
C ASP A 22 -40.45 -27.15 -47.41
N PRO A 23 -40.48 -25.93 -47.95
CA PRO A 23 -39.82 -24.78 -47.39
C PRO A 23 -40.33 -24.36 -46.00
N SER A 24 -41.48 -24.89 -45.57
CA SER A 24 -42.04 -24.63 -44.23
C SER A 24 -41.53 -25.55 -43.13
N ALA A 25 -40.66 -26.53 -43.44
CA ALA A 25 -40.09 -27.48 -42.48
C ALA A 25 -38.63 -27.17 -42.06
N MET A 26 -38.08 -25.99 -42.36
CA MET A 26 -36.89 -25.54 -41.68
C MET A 26 -37.25 -25.27 -40.23
N PRO A 27 -36.56 -25.91 -39.25
CA PRO A 27 -36.73 -25.52 -37.87
C PRO A 27 -36.39 -24.02 -37.77
N GLU A 28 -37.32 -23.21 -37.24
CA GLU A 28 -37.06 -21.82 -36.91
C GLU A 28 -35.68 -21.82 -36.22
N ALA A 29 -34.74 -21.05 -36.78
CA ALA A 29 -33.47 -20.81 -36.13
C ALA A 29 -33.83 -20.21 -34.78
N THR A 30 -33.77 -21.03 -33.74
CA THR A 30 -33.92 -20.54 -32.36
C THR A 30 -32.97 -19.36 -32.20
N ALA A 31 -33.53 -18.21 -31.92
CA ALA A 31 -32.70 -17.03 -31.63
C ALA A 31 -31.58 -17.43 -30.66
N PRO A 32 -30.33 -16.97 -30.86
CA PRO A 32 -29.25 -17.32 -29.96
C PRO A 32 -29.73 -17.02 -28.52
N PRO A 33 -29.55 -17.97 -27.60
CA PRO A 33 -30.03 -17.79 -26.23
C PRO A 33 -29.41 -16.51 -25.66
N ASP A 34 -30.23 -15.74 -24.95
CA ASP A 34 -29.80 -14.50 -24.29
C ASP A 34 -28.56 -14.80 -23.44
N PRO A 35 -27.40 -14.13 -23.65
CA PRO A 35 -26.20 -14.34 -22.87
C PRO A 35 -26.40 -13.99 -21.38
N TYR A 36 -27.39 -13.14 -21.04
CA TYR A 36 -27.73 -12.73 -19.68
C TYR A 36 -28.83 -13.57 -19.02
N ASP A 37 -29.21 -14.73 -19.60
CA ASP A 37 -30.13 -15.65 -18.95
C ASP A 37 -29.59 -16.13 -17.58
N GLU A 38 -30.42 -16.02 -16.53
CA GLU A 38 -30.03 -16.31 -15.15
C GLU A 38 -29.50 -17.73 -14.97
N ALA A 39 -30.13 -18.72 -15.59
CA ALA A 39 -29.74 -20.12 -15.50
C ALA A 39 -28.36 -20.35 -16.13
N ARG A 40 -28.10 -19.74 -17.29
CA ARG A 40 -26.82 -19.79 -17.99
C ARG A 40 -25.69 -19.11 -17.19
N LEU A 41 -25.99 -17.94 -16.61
CA LEU A 41 -25.02 -17.21 -15.77
C LEU A 41 -24.66 -18.00 -14.50
N LEU A 42 -25.63 -18.63 -13.85
CA LEU A 42 -25.37 -19.46 -12.67
C LEU A 42 -24.58 -20.72 -13.02
N GLU A 43 -24.85 -21.38 -14.16
CA GLU A 43 -24.06 -22.53 -14.62
C GLU A 43 -22.61 -22.14 -14.91
N LEU A 44 -22.40 -21.02 -15.61
CA LEU A 44 -21.06 -20.46 -15.87
C LEU A 44 -20.33 -20.18 -14.56
N PHE A 45 -21.00 -19.52 -13.61
CA PHE A 45 -20.44 -19.21 -12.30
C PHE A 45 -20.03 -20.47 -11.55
N ASP A 46 -20.89 -21.48 -11.46
CA ASP A 46 -20.61 -22.72 -10.73
C ASP A 46 -19.40 -23.47 -11.32
N LYS A 47 -19.26 -23.46 -12.65
CA LYS A 47 -18.11 -24.04 -13.33
C LYS A 47 -16.82 -23.31 -12.94
N LEU A 48 -16.77 -21.98 -13.15
CA LEU A 48 -15.58 -21.17 -12.89
C LEU A 48 -15.20 -21.17 -11.40
N LYS A 49 -16.20 -21.12 -10.51
CA LYS A 49 -16.01 -21.21 -9.07
C LYS A 49 -15.35 -22.54 -8.68
N ARG A 50 -15.87 -23.65 -9.17
CA ARG A 50 -15.33 -24.98 -8.84
C ARG A 50 -13.88 -25.10 -9.23
N GLU A 51 -13.53 -24.75 -10.49
CA GLU A 51 -12.16 -24.81 -11.01
C GLU A 51 -11.21 -23.94 -10.19
N SER A 52 -11.59 -22.72 -9.88
CA SER A 52 -10.75 -21.77 -9.14
C SER A 52 -10.58 -22.14 -7.67
N MET A 53 -11.62 -22.63 -7.02
CA MET A 53 -11.57 -23.04 -5.61
C MET A 53 -10.75 -24.31 -5.40
N GLU A 54 -10.84 -25.29 -6.32
CA GLU A 54 -10.00 -26.49 -6.29
C GLU A 54 -8.51 -26.14 -6.46
N TYR A 55 -8.18 -25.20 -7.36
CA TYR A 55 -6.82 -24.72 -7.56
C TYR A 55 -6.31 -23.96 -6.33
N ARG A 56 -7.10 -23.01 -5.79
CA ARG A 56 -6.75 -22.23 -4.60
C ARG A 56 -6.49 -23.11 -3.40
N TRP A 57 -7.28 -24.16 -3.20
CA TRP A 57 -7.16 -25.08 -2.07
C TRP A 57 -5.77 -25.69 -1.91
N ILE A 58 -5.03 -25.92 -3.00
CA ILE A 58 -3.66 -26.44 -2.97
C ILE A 58 -2.74 -25.52 -2.16
N TRP A 59 -2.94 -24.20 -2.31
CA TRP A 59 -2.10 -23.16 -1.71
C TRP A 59 -2.58 -22.74 -0.32
N GLU A 60 -3.88 -22.80 -0.06
CA GLU A 60 -4.47 -22.45 1.24
C GLU A 60 -3.88 -23.25 2.39
N ARG A 61 -3.51 -24.50 2.13
CA ARG A 61 -2.84 -25.36 3.10
C ARG A 61 -1.53 -24.75 3.59
N GLU A 62 -0.74 -24.16 2.68
CA GLU A 62 0.53 -23.53 2.99
C GLU A 62 0.29 -22.19 3.73
N TRP A 63 -0.63 -21.37 3.24
CA TRP A 63 -0.96 -20.09 3.86
C TRP A 63 -1.46 -20.25 5.29
N LEU A 64 -2.35 -21.19 5.54
CA LEU A 64 -2.84 -21.48 6.89
C LEU A 64 -1.73 -21.97 7.81
N ARG A 65 -0.83 -22.84 7.32
CA ARG A 65 0.33 -23.27 8.10
C ARG A 65 1.18 -22.10 8.52
N ASP A 66 1.54 -21.24 7.56
CA ASP A 66 2.41 -20.11 7.79
C ASP A 66 1.79 -19.12 8.78
N LEU A 67 0.48 -18.85 8.67
CA LEU A 67 -0.27 -18.06 9.65
C LEU A 67 -0.28 -18.68 11.05
N TYR A 68 -0.47 -20.00 11.15
CA TYR A 68 -0.39 -20.69 12.45
C TYR A 68 0.99 -20.56 13.09
N TYR A 69 2.06 -20.62 12.28
CA TYR A 69 3.43 -20.46 12.78
C TYR A 69 3.68 -19.05 13.31
N VAL A 70 3.19 -18.02 12.63
CA VAL A 70 3.24 -16.63 13.12
C VAL A 70 2.45 -16.48 14.41
N ALA A 71 1.27 -17.10 14.52
CA ALA A 71 0.38 -17.06 15.68
C ALA A 71 0.80 -17.98 16.84
N ASN A 72 2.07 -18.38 16.96
CA ASN A 72 2.59 -19.28 18.02
C ASN A 72 1.98 -20.68 18.04
N ARG A 73 1.36 -21.11 16.96
CA ARG A 73 0.75 -22.43 16.89
C ARG A 73 1.56 -23.34 15.95
N GLN A 74 2.72 -23.83 16.44
CA GLN A 74 3.72 -24.50 15.61
C GLN A 74 3.75 -26.02 15.79
N TRP A 75 3.20 -26.55 16.89
CA TRP A 75 3.09 -28.01 17.11
C TRP A 75 1.86 -28.59 16.43
N ILE A 76 1.80 -28.44 15.08
CA ILE A 76 0.68 -28.85 14.26
C ILE A 76 1.10 -29.90 13.22
N THR A 77 0.14 -30.67 12.76
CA THR A 77 0.28 -31.62 11.64
C THR A 77 -0.94 -31.54 10.73
N TYR A 78 -0.75 -31.73 9.46
CA TYR A 78 -1.85 -31.73 8.50
C TYR A 78 -2.59 -33.07 8.54
N HIS A 79 -3.91 -33.02 8.67
CA HIS A 79 -4.78 -34.18 8.63
C HIS A 79 -5.44 -34.28 7.24
N PRO A 80 -5.00 -35.22 6.36
CA PRO A 80 -5.42 -35.24 4.96
C PRO A 80 -6.93 -35.48 4.78
N THR A 81 -7.51 -36.38 5.59
CA THR A 81 -8.94 -36.70 5.48
C THR A 81 -9.84 -35.55 5.92
N ARG A 82 -9.44 -34.81 6.96
CA ARG A 82 -10.20 -33.65 7.46
C ARG A 82 -9.83 -32.36 6.74
N ARG A 83 -8.75 -32.40 5.94
CA ARG A 83 -8.20 -31.24 5.23
C ARG A 83 -7.92 -30.04 6.15
N GLU A 84 -7.37 -30.33 7.34
CA GLU A 84 -7.11 -29.29 8.36
C GLU A 84 -5.78 -29.51 9.08
N TRP A 85 -5.25 -28.41 9.63
CA TRP A 85 -4.11 -28.43 10.54
C TRP A 85 -4.62 -28.71 11.94
N VAL A 86 -4.14 -29.78 12.57
CA VAL A 86 -4.49 -30.22 13.92
C VAL A 86 -3.26 -30.24 14.81
N ASP A 87 -3.45 -30.05 16.10
CA ASP A 87 -2.34 -30.13 17.05
C ASP A 87 -1.74 -31.53 17.08
N LYS A 88 -0.39 -31.62 17.06
CA LYS A 88 0.34 -32.88 17.20
C LYS A 88 0.00 -33.53 18.56
N ARG A 89 -0.52 -34.72 18.53
CA ARG A 89 -0.78 -35.55 19.73
C ARG A 89 0.53 -36.11 20.24
N LEU A 90 1.16 -35.41 21.17
CA LEU A 90 2.34 -35.90 21.89
C LEU A 90 1.92 -36.36 23.28
N GLN A 91 2.74 -37.20 23.87
CA GLN A 91 2.52 -37.66 25.26
C GLN A 91 2.58 -36.43 26.21
N LYS A 92 1.75 -36.43 27.25
CA LYS A 92 1.56 -35.28 28.14
C LYS A 92 2.85 -34.78 28.81
N TRP A 93 3.84 -35.64 28.98
CA TRP A 93 5.12 -35.29 29.61
C TRP A 93 6.16 -34.71 28.66
N ILE A 94 5.90 -34.66 27.33
CA ILE A 94 6.77 -34.05 26.37
C ILE A 94 6.48 -32.53 26.32
N PRO A 95 7.46 -31.69 26.68
CA PRO A 95 7.29 -30.25 26.62
C PRO A 95 7.16 -29.78 25.19
N LYS A 96 6.37 -28.74 24.99
CA LYS A 96 6.13 -28.11 23.66
C LYS A 96 6.55 -26.63 23.66
N PRO A 97 7.84 -26.34 23.89
CA PRO A 97 8.32 -24.96 23.83
C PRO A 97 8.19 -24.44 22.40
N ILE A 98 8.01 -23.13 22.27
CA ILE A 98 8.00 -22.42 20.99
C ILE A 98 8.89 -21.19 21.11
N THR A 99 9.98 -21.18 20.35
CA THR A 99 10.81 -20.00 20.15
C THR A 99 10.43 -19.41 18.79
N ASN A 100 9.45 -18.49 18.78
CA ASN A 100 8.84 -18.03 17.53
C ASN A 100 9.73 -17.03 16.78
N LYS A 101 10.62 -17.55 15.93
CA LYS A 101 11.42 -16.73 15.03
C LYS A 101 10.65 -16.24 13.81
N MET A 102 9.54 -16.90 13.46
CA MET A 102 8.71 -16.51 12.32
C MET A 102 8.06 -15.14 12.54
N ALA A 103 7.50 -14.91 13.73
CA ALA A 103 6.89 -13.60 14.05
C ALA A 103 7.92 -12.46 14.04
N GLU A 104 9.14 -12.72 14.55
CA GLU A 104 10.26 -11.75 14.54
C GLU A 104 10.65 -11.36 13.11
N ILE A 105 10.75 -12.36 12.21
CA ILE A 105 11.09 -12.14 10.79
C ILE A 105 9.99 -11.35 10.07
N VAL A 106 8.72 -11.74 10.26
CA VAL A 106 7.58 -11.01 9.67
C VAL A 106 7.60 -9.54 10.10
N GLN A 107 7.82 -9.28 11.40
CA GLN A 107 7.90 -7.91 11.90
C GLN A 107 9.07 -7.13 11.31
N SER A 108 10.24 -7.74 11.17
CA SER A 108 11.44 -7.11 10.60
C SER A 108 11.23 -6.72 9.13
N ILE A 109 10.69 -7.66 8.31
CA ILE A 109 10.41 -7.40 6.90
C ILE A 109 9.31 -6.34 6.77
N ARG A 110 8.25 -6.45 7.58
CA ARG A 110 7.14 -5.48 7.58
C ARG A 110 7.60 -4.06 7.91
N THR A 111 8.48 -3.91 8.90
CA THR A 111 9.07 -2.60 9.26
C THR A 111 9.87 -2.03 8.08
N THR A 112 10.62 -2.87 7.38
CA THR A 112 11.37 -2.47 6.18
C THR A 112 10.43 -2.01 5.06
N LEU A 113 9.34 -2.74 4.79
CA LEU A 113 8.35 -2.37 3.77
C LEU A 113 7.61 -1.06 4.11
N ILE A 114 7.25 -0.86 5.38
CA ILE A 114 6.60 0.38 5.85
C ILE A 114 7.52 1.60 5.70
N SER A 115 8.84 1.41 5.81
CA SER A 115 9.80 2.52 5.65
C SER A 115 9.94 3.03 4.21
N ILE A 116 9.34 2.33 3.23
CA ILE A 116 9.37 2.70 1.81
C ILE A 116 8.15 3.57 1.50
N ASN A 117 8.41 4.83 1.19
CA ASN A 117 7.39 5.74 0.69
C ASN A 117 7.40 5.69 -0.84
N LEU A 118 6.43 4.98 -1.42
CA LEU A 118 6.28 4.91 -2.87
C LEU A 118 5.73 6.22 -3.40
N THR A 119 6.47 6.85 -4.30
CA THR A 119 6.03 8.02 -5.07
C THR A 119 5.85 7.62 -6.52
N ILE A 120 4.74 8.05 -7.11
CA ILE A 120 4.43 7.81 -8.53
C ILE A 120 4.59 9.12 -9.27
N LYS A 121 5.08 9.00 -10.50
CA LYS A 121 5.09 10.08 -11.49
C LYS A 121 4.31 9.67 -12.71
N ALA A 122 3.42 10.56 -13.14
CA ALA A 122 2.72 10.43 -14.40
C ALA A 122 3.65 10.94 -15.53
N ARG A 123 3.64 10.22 -16.64
CA ARG A 123 4.36 10.60 -17.85
C ARG A 123 3.39 10.65 -19.03
N PRO A 124 3.39 11.70 -19.81
CA PRO A 124 2.57 11.76 -21.02
C PRO A 124 3.04 10.68 -22.02
N VAL A 125 2.11 10.08 -22.75
CA VAL A 125 2.42 9.11 -23.81
C VAL A 125 2.79 9.84 -25.10
N GLY A 126 2.16 11.00 -25.36
CA GLY A 126 2.39 11.85 -26.52
C GLY A 126 3.05 13.17 -26.15
N ASN A 127 3.39 13.95 -27.18
CA ASN A 127 3.93 15.32 -27.06
C ASN A 127 2.83 16.38 -27.19
N ASP A 128 1.57 15.96 -27.16
CA ASP A 128 0.42 16.81 -27.22
C ASP A 128 0.22 17.54 -25.88
N THR A 129 -0.27 18.78 -25.98
CA THR A 129 -0.47 19.63 -24.79
C THR A 129 -1.47 19.05 -23.80
N GLU A 130 -2.43 18.28 -24.27
CA GLU A 130 -3.44 17.62 -23.43
C GLU A 130 -2.82 16.52 -22.55
N SER A 131 -1.99 15.65 -23.14
CA SER A 131 -1.32 14.57 -22.41
C SER A 131 -0.31 15.11 -21.38
N VAL A 132 0.41 16.19 -21.72
CA VAL A 132 1.35 16.84 -20.79
C VAL A 132 0.59 17.47 -19.62
N ALA A 133 -0.50 18.22 -19.90
CA ALA A 133 -1.32 18.83 -18.85
C ALA A 133 -1.98 17.77 -17.95
N ALA A 134 -2.48 16.68 -18.54
CA ALA A 134 -3.06 15.56 -17.78
C ALA A 134 -2.05 14.89 -16.85
N ALA A 135 -0.81 14.68 -17.32
CA ALA A 135 0.25 14.10 -16.50
C ALA A 135 0.64 15.02 -15.33
N GLU A 136 0.75 16.33 -15.54
CA GLU A 136 1.03 17.28 -14.47
C GLU A 136 -0.08 17.32 -13.41
N ILE A 137 -1.33 17.24 -13.83
CA ILE A 137 -2.48 17.21 -12.93
C ILE A 137 -2.50 15.90 -12.13
N ALA A 138 -2.26 14.76 -12.79
CA ALA A 138 -2.19 13.47 -12.14
C ALA A 138 -1.09 13.42 -11.07
N ASP A 139 0.09 14.01 -11.35
CA ASP A 139 1.16 14.13 -10.34
C ASP A 139 0.75 14.96 -9.12
N GLN A 140 0.00 16.04 -9.36
CA GLN A 140 -0.48 16.90 -8.27
C GLN A 140 -1.63 16.25 -7.47
N MET A 141 -2.42 15.39 -8.11
CA MET A 141 -3.51 14.64 -7.46
C MET A 141 -2.99 13.40 -6.71
N ALA A 142 -1.80 12.90 -7.03
CA ALA A 142 -1.28 11.67 -6.44
C ALA A 142 -1.29 11.63 -4.90
N PRO A 143 -0.79 12.64 -4.17
CA PRO A 143 -0.84 12.64 -2.70
C PRO A 143 -2.26 12.70 -2.15
N LEU A 144 -3.16 13.39 -2.83
CA LEU A 144 -4.56 13.52 -2.44
C LEU A 144 -5.30 12.18 -2.57
N ILE A 145 -5.16 11.52 -3.72
CA ILE A 145 -5.75 10.19 -3.99
C ILE A 145 -5.19 9.16 -3.01
N HIS A 146 -3.89 9.23 -2.69
CA HIS A 146 -3.25 8.37 -1.71
C HIS A 146 -3.91 8.52 -0.32
N GLU A 147 -4.16 9.75 0.12
CA GLU A 147 -4.81 10.05 1.40
C GLU A 147 -6.28 9.62 1.41
N GLU A 148 -7.04 9.95 0.35
CA GLU A 148 -8.47 9.61 0.25
C GLU A 148 -8.73 8.10 0.26
N HIS A 149 -7.87 7.33 -0.40
CA HIS A 149 -7.95 5.87 -0.39
C HIS A 149 -7.35 5.25 0.88
N ALA A 150 -6.82 6.07 1.82
CA ALA A 150 -6.13 5.63 3.04
C ALA A 150 -5.04 4.59 2.74
N MET A 151 -4.24 4.83 1.69
CA MET A 151 -3.31 3.84 1.14
C MET A 151 -2.24 3.38 2.12
N ASP A 152 -1.83 4.22 3.06
CA ASP A 152 -0.91 3.80 4.12
C ASP A 152 -1.46 2.63 4.94
N GLN A 153 -2.76 2.67 5.24
CA GLN A 153 -3.42 1.60 5.99
C GLN A 153 -3.62 0.36 5.11
N VAL A 154 -4.08 0.56 3.89
CA VAL A 154 -4.31 -0.52 2.90
C VAL A 154 -3.01 -1.25 2.58
N MET A 155 -1.91 -0.53 2.37
CA MET A 155 -0.61 -1.12 2.11
C MET A 155 -0.04 -1.87 3.31
N ARG A 156 -0.26 -1.40 4.54
CA ARG A 156 0.13 -2.14 5.76
C ARG A 156 -0.58 -3.49 5.87
N GLU A 157 -1.83 -3.57 5.44
CA GLU A 157 -2.59 -4.82 5.40
C GLU A 157 -2.11 -5.71 4.26
N ALA A 158 -1.93 -5.15 3.06
CA ALA A 158 -1.40 -5.86 1.89
C ALA A 158 0.00 -6.44 2.15
N ASP A 159 0.89 -5.68 2.81
CA ASP A 159 2.24 -6.11 3.19
C ASP A 159 2.21 -7.31 4.15
N PHE A 160 1.25 -7.35 5.09
CA PHE A 160 1.08 -8.50 5.97
C PHE A 160 0.75 -9.77 5.17
N TRP A 161 -0.20 -9.68 4.24
CA TRP A 161 -0.57 -10.80 3.38
C TRP A 161 0.57 -11.21 2.47
N LEU A 162 1.26 -10.24 1.88
CA LEU A 162 2.40 -10.47 1.00
C LEU A 162 3.51 -11.30 1.69
N ILE A 163 3.84 -10.96 2.93
CA ILE A 163 4.88 -11.66 3.70
C ILE A 163 4.41 -13.05 4.14
N CYS A 164 3.22 -13.14 4.73
CA CYS A 164 2.74 -14.37 5.35
C CYS A 164 2.25 -15.43 4.36
N THR A 165 1.67 -15.01 3.24
CA THR A 165 1.06 -15.92 2.25
C THR A 165 1.74 -15.89 0.90
N GLY A 166 2.63 -14.93 0.67
CA GLY A 166 3.28 -14.72 -0.61
C GLY A 166 2.45 -13.96 -1.63
N ASN A 167 1.26 -13.48 -1.28
CA ASN A 167 0.32 -12.86 -2.20
C ASN A 167 -0.37 -11.67 -1.55
N ALA A 168 -0.50 -10.58 -2.27
CA ALA A 168 -1.33 -9.44 -1.91
C ALA A 168 -2.15 -9.02 -3.13
N CYS A 169 -3.42 -8.69 -2.91
CA CYS A 169 -4.31 -8.19 -3.95
C CYS A 169 -5.04 -6.96 -3.44
N LEU A 170 -5.09 -5.92 -4.27
CA LEU A 170 -5.87 -4.72 -4.04
C LEU A 170 -7.07 -4.73 -4.97
N GLN A 171 -8.22 -4.29 -4.47
CA GLN A 171 -9.38 -3.98 -5.29
C GLN A 171 -9.75 -2.53 -5.09
N THR A 172 -9.90 -1.81 -6.19
CA THR A 172 -10.32 -0.41 -6.21
C THR A 172 -11.73 -0.32 -6.75
N SER A 173 -12.59 0.46 -6.13
CA SER A 173 -13.97 0.66 -6.53
C SER A 173 -14.42 2.08 -6.22
N TRP A 174 -15.44 2.56 -6.95
CA TRP A 174 -16.07 3.83 -6.65
C TRP A 174 -17.22 3.63 -5.67
N ASN A 175 -17.17 4.32 -4.53
CA ASN A 175 -18.22 4.26 -3.52
C ASN A 175 -19.15 5.47 -3.67
N LYS A 176 -20.36 5.23 -4.14
CA LYS A 176 -21.42 6.25 -4.34
C LYS A 176 -22.18 6.62 -3.06
N ASP A 177 -21.62 6.36 -1.87
CA ASP A 177 -22.29 6.67 -0.60
C ASP A 177 -22.58 8.17 -0.48
N ALA A 178 -23.83 8.49 -0.19
CA ALA A 178 -24.32 9.87 -0.05
C ALA A 178 -23.61 10.71 1.04
N ARG A 179 -22.83 10.08 1.92
CA ARG A 179 -22.05 10.77 2.96
C ARG A 179 -20.80 11.45 2.44
N PHE A 180 -20.29 11.02 1.26
CA PHE A 180 -19.01 11.48 0.74
C PHE A 180 -19.18 12.44 -0.43
N ASN A 181 -18.32 13.47 -0.45
CA ASN A 181 -18.12 14.38 -1.58
C ASN A 181 -19.43 14.90 -2.20
N LYS A 182 -20.12 15.76 -1.49
CA LYS A 182 -21.30 16.44 -2.01
C LYS A 182 -20.88 17.68 -2.78
N VAL A 183 -21.35 17.81 -4.01
CA VAL A 183 -21.19 19.01 -4.83
C VAL A 183 -22.53 19.73 -4.94
N PHE A 184 -22.49 21.03 -4.77
CA PHE A 184 -23.66 21.88 -4.96
C PHE A 184 -23.83 22.14 -6.46
N ILE A 185 -24.92 21.63 -7.04
CA ILE A 185 -25.28 21.89 -8.44
C ILE A 185 -26.33 22.99 -8.46
N PRO A 186 -26.00 24.19 -8.98
CA PRO A 186 -26.96 25.25 -9.09
C PRO A 186 -28.03 24.89 -10.13
N HIS A 187 -29.29 25.15 -9.81
CA HIS A 187 -30.39 25.06 -10.75
C HIS A 187 -30.40 26.27 -11.67
N GLU A 188 -31.04 26.11 -12.82
CA GLU A 188 -31.23 27.18 -13.78
C GLU A 188 -32.71 27.60 -13.80
N MET A 189 -32.94 28.90 -13.92
CA MET A 189 -34.27 29.49 -14.01
C MET A 189 -34.52 30.00 -15.42
N CYS A 190 -35.66 29.68 -15.97
CA CYS A 190 -36.10 30.23 -17.24
C CYS A 190 -36.70 31.64 -17.01
N PRO A 191 -36.15 32.72 -17.63
CA PRO A 191 -36.66 34.06 -17.48
C PRO A 191 -38.04 34.25 -18.10
N GLN A 192 -38.49 33.36 -19.01
CA GLN A 192 -39.76 33.48 -19.69
C GLN A 192 -40.93 32.88 -18.92
N CYS A 193 -40.77 31.74 -18.29
CA CYS A 193 -41.81 31.03 -17.56
C CYS A 193 -41.59 30.95 -16.05
N GLY A 194 -40.43 31.44 -15.52
CA GLY A 194 -40.07 31.38 -14.12
C GLY A 194 -39.79 29.98 -13.55
N THR A 195 -39.78 28.96 -14.40
CA THR A 195 -39.55 27.59 -13.94
C THR A 195 -38.07 27.41 -13.58
N ILE A 196 -37.81 26.83 -12.41
CA ILE A 196 -36.49 26.43 -11.94
C ILE A 196 -36.36 24.95 -12.25
N SER A 197 -35.30 24.58 -13.00
CA SER A 197 -35.05 23.21 -13.43
C SER A 197 -33.66 22.75 -13.04
N ALA A 198 -33.51 21.47 -12.71
CA ALA A 198 -32.22 20.86 -12.49
C ALA A 198 -31.44 20.76 -13.83
N PRO A 199 -30.11 20.83 -13.83
CA PRO A 199 -29.29 20.72 -15.05
C PRO A 199 -29.57 19.47 -15.87
N GLN A 200 -29.88 18.33 -15.24
CA GLN A 200 -30.20 17.08 -15.92
C GLN A 200 -31.50 17.19 -16.74
N ASP A 201 -32.52 17.86 -16.20
CA ASP A 201 -33.80 18.06 -16.91
C ASP A 201 -33.59 18.96 -18.15
N ILE A 202 -32.68 19.90 -18.04
CA ILE A 202 -32.30 20.82 -19.12
C ILE A 202 -31.50 20.08 -20.21
N ILE A 203 -30.58 19.21 -19.84
CA ILE A 203 -29.83 18.38 -20.77
C ILE A 203 -30.77 17.43 -21.51
N ASN A 204 -31.69 16.77 -20.81
CA ASN A 204 -32.69 15.89 -21.37
C ASN A 204 -33.64 16.64 -22.34
N ALA A 205 -33.87 17.91 -22.10
CA ALA A 205 -34.66 18.80 -22.96
C ALA A 205 -33.87 19.45 -24.12
N GLY A 206 -32.59 19.02 -24.34
CA GLY A 206 -31.73 19.53 -25.42
C GLY A 206 -31.25 20.97 -25.17
N GLN A 207 -30.79 21.25 -23.93
CA GLN A 207 -30.32 22.56 -23.45
C GLN A 207 -31.36 23.68 -23.57
N LYS A 208 -32.61 23.34 -23.36
CA LYS A 208 -33.74 24.26 -23.38
C LYS A 208 -34.61 24.06 -22.14
N CYS A 209 -35.39 25.09 -21.81
CA CYS A 209 -36.36 24.96 -20.73
C CYS A 209 -37.34 23.79 -21.01
N PRO A 210 -37.48 22.82 -20.12
CA PRO A 210 -38.37 21.66 -20.33
C PRO A 210 -39.86 22.04 -20.45
N VAL A 211 -40.24 23.24 -19.99
CA VAL A 211 -41.63 23.69 -20.00
C VAL A 211 -41.97 24.56 -21.22
N CYS A 212 -41.16 25.55 -21.56
CA CYS A 212 -41.47 26.50 -22.64
C CYS A 212 -40.50 26.45 -23.82
N GLY A 213 -39.44 25.63 -23.78
CA GLY A 213 -38.49 25.48 -24.89
C GLY A 213 -37.53 26.66 -25.06
N ASN A 214 -37.48 27.62 -24.15
CA ASN A 214 -36.56 28.76 -24.22
C ASN A 214 -35.14 28.28 -24.03
N ALA A 215 -34.19 28.72 -24.89
CA ALA A 215 -32.79 28.37 -24.82
C ALA A 215 -31.97 29.33 -23.90
N GLN A 216 -32.53 30.47 -23.51
CA GLN A 216 -31.86 31.40 -22.59
C GLN A 216 -32.26 31.03 -21.15
N LEU A 217 -31.35 30.40 -20.45
CA LEU A 217 -31.50 30.04 -19.04
C LEU A 217 -30.52 30.90 -18.22
N MET A 218 -30.93 31.25 -16.99
CA MET A 218 -30.11 32.01 -16.05
C MET A 218 -29.95 31.19 -14.77
N LYS A 219 -28.86 31.40 -14.02
CA LYS A 219 -28.69 30.74 -12.72
C LYS A 219 -29.84 31.15 -11.79
N ALA A 220 -30.44 30.19 -11.15
CA ALA A 220 -31.50 30.42 -10.18
C ALA A 220 -30.89 30.97 -8.87
N GLU A 221 -31.29 32.17 -8.50
CA GLU A 221 -30.85 32.85 -7.25
C GLU A 221 -32.05 33.13 -6.37
N ASP A 222 -31.86 32.98 -5.06
CA ASP A 222 -32.85 33.35 -4.05
C ASP A 222 -32.91 34.91 -3.92
N PRO A 223 -33.96 35.52 -3.35
CA PRO A 223 -34.05 36.96 -3.11
C PRO A 223 -32.83 37.56 -2.36
N ASP A 224 -32.09 36.73 -1.63
CA ASP A 224 -30.84 37.11 -0.95
C ASP A 224 -29.58 36.99 -1.85
N GLY A 225 -29.70 36.66 -3.16
CA GLY A 225 -28.59 36.51 -4.07
C GLY A 225 -27.80 35.19 -3.90
N LYS A 226 -28.37 34.22 -3.19
CA LYS A 226 -27.75 32.90 -3.05
C LYS A 226 -28.23 31.96 -4.16
N PRO A 227 -27.32 31.15 -4.75
CA PRO A 227 -27.72 30.19 -5.79
C PRO A 227 -28.66 29.14 -5.19
N ILE A 228 -29.78 28.91 -5.87
CA ILE A 228 -30.70 27.80 -5.59
C ILE A 228 -30.19 26.56 -6.30
N GLY A 229 -30.06 25.44 -5.59
CA GLY A 229 -29.55 24.20 -6.16
C GLY A 229 -29.67 23.04 -5.19
N GLU A 230 -29.15 21.91 -5.61
CA GLU A 230 -29.17 20.66 -4.86
C GLU A 230 -27.76 20.14 -4.58
N TRP A 231 -27.56 19.55 -3.41
CA TRP A 231 -26.32 18.88 -3.04
C TRP A 231 -26.38 17.42 -3.51
N ILE A 232 -25.66 17.10 -4.58
CA ILE A 232 -25.60 15.73 -5.12
C ILE A 232 -24.33 15.05 -4.61
N PRO A 233 -24.45 13.82 -4.04
CA PRO A 233 -23.28 13.05 -3.64
C PRO A 233 -22.58 12.46 -4.86
N PHE A 234 -21.30 12.73 -5.05
CA PHE A 234 -20.46 12.10 -6.08
C PHE A 234 -19.84 10.79 -5.62
N GLY A 235 -19.69 10.61 -4.31
CA GLY A 235 -18.96 9.48 -3.77
C GLY A 235 -17.43 9.72 -3.73
N ARG A 236 -16.69 8.64 -3.57
CA ARG A 236 -15.22 8.66 -3.58
C ARG A 236 -14.65 7.32 -4.01
N GLY A 237 -13.41 7.33 -4.47
CA GLY A 237 -12.64 6.12 -4.66
C GLY A 237 -12.42 5.38 -3.34
N LYS A 238 -12.47 4.07 -3.37
CA LYS A 238 -12.20 3.20 -2.22
C LYS A 238 -11.32 2.04 -2.65
N THR A 239 -10.22 1.85 -1.96
CA THR A 239 -9.34 0.70 -2.14
C THR A 239 -9.39 -0.20 -0.91
N SER A 240 -9.37 -1.50 -1.11
CA SER A 240 -9.29 -2.50 -0.04
C SER A 240 -8.22 -3.52 -0.37
N ALA A 241 -7.42 -3.87 0.64
CA ALA A 241 -6.54 -5.03 0.57
C ALA A 241 -7.38 -6.28 0.75
N LEU A 242 -7.21 -7.26 -0.14
CA LEU A 242 -7.88 -8.54 -0.07
C LEU A 242 -6.94 -9.57 0.52
N SER A 243 -7.45 -10.36 1.47
CA SER A 243 -6.72 -11.54 1.90
C SER A 243 -6.73 -12.60 0.81
N PRO A 244 -5.71 -13.47 0.71
CA PRO A 244 -5.71 -14.56 -0.28
C PRO A 244 -6.88 -15.53 -0.17
N PHE A 245 -7.58 -15.54 0.98
CA PHE A 245 -8.78 -16.33 1.22
C PHE A 245 -10.05 -15.69 0.65
N GLU A 246 -9.97 -14.41 0.24
CA GLU A 246 -11.11 -13.65 -0.30
C GLU A 246 -11.10 -13.54 -1.81
N TYR A 247 -10.15 -14.18 -2.50
CA TYR A 247 -10.16 -14.23 -3.96
C TYR A 247 -9.68 -15.58 -4.48
N ALA A 248 -10.06 -15.91 -5.69
CA ALA A 248 -9.64 -17.12 -6.39
C ALA A 248 -9.30 -16.81 -7.84
N PHE A 249 -8.19 -17.38 -8.31
CA PHE A 249 -7.70 -17.28 -9.68
C PHE A 249 -7.96 -18.57 -10.46
N PRO A 250 -8.06 -18.51 -11.79
CA PRO A 250 -8.15 -19.69 -12.65
C PRO A 250 -6.86 -20.52 -12.58
N PRO A 251 -6.96 -21.86 -12.75
CA PRO A 251 -5.82 -22.77 -12.54
C PRO A 251 -4.64 -22.58 -13.51
N ASN A 252 -4.90 -22.12 -14.72
CA ASN A 252 -3.87 -22.00 -15.76
C ASN A 252 -3.27 -20.58 -15.86
N ALA A 253 -3.59 -19.69 -14.94
CA ALA A 253 -3.07 -18.34 -14.95
C ALA A 253 -1.62 -18.30 -14.47
N THR A 254 -0.74 -17.70 -15.27
CA THR A 254 0.68 -17.49 -14.94
C THR A 254 1.00 -16.01 -14.72
N ARG A 255 0.28 -15.11 -15.38
CA ARG A 255 0.41 -13.66 -15.27
C ARG A 255 -0.89 -13.02 -14.87
N PHE A 256 -0.81 -11.99 -14.04
CA PHE A 256 -1.99 -11.27 -13.59
C PHE A 256 -2.68 -10.48 -14.71
N ASP A 257 -1.89 -9.94 -15.64
CA ASP A 257 -2.41 -9.17 -16.76
C ASP A 257 -3.20 -10.00 -17.78
N ASP A 258 -2.91 -11.31 -17.85
CA ASP A 258 -3.54 -12.26 -18.77
C ASP A 258 -4.70 -13.03 -18.11
N LEU A 259 -5.10 -12.65 -16.88
CA LEU A 259 -6.19 -13.32 -16.17
C LEU A 259 -7.49 -13.23 -16.94
N PRO A 260 -8.15 -14.37 -17.29
CA PRO A 260 -9.48 -14.33 -17.91
C PRO A 260 -10.55 -13.88 -16.92
N TYR A 261 -10.43 -14.23 -15.64
CA TYR A 261 -11.39 -13.83 -14.61
C TYR A 261 -10.80 -13.87 -13.21
N ILE A 262 -11.47 -13.22 -12.28
CA ILE A 262 -11.24 -13.31 -10.84
C ILE A 262 -12.58 -13.48 -10.11
N ILE A 263 -12.59 -14.33 -9.09
CA ILE A 263 -13.72 -14.48 -8.20
C ILE A 263 -13.32 -13.91 -6.84
N ARG A 264 -14.07 -12.91 -6.36
CA ARG A 264 -13.92 -12.37 -5.01
C ARG A 264 -14.98 -13.00 -4.11
N LEU A 265 -14.58 -13.37 -2.89
CA LEU A 265 -15.44 -13.91 -1.85
C LEU A 265 -15.55 -12.91 -0.71
N ARG A 266 -16.77 -12.75 -0.19
CA ARG A 266 -17.02 -11.85 0.93
C ARG A 266 -18.12 -12.41 1.82
N TRP A 267 -17.84 -12.48 3.11
CA TRP A 267 -18.91 -12.79 4.07
C TRP A 267 -19.69 -11.54 4.41
N ARG A 268 -21.02 -11.60 4.24
CA ARG A 268 -21.93 -10.50 4.55
C ARG A 268 -22.89 -10.91 5.65
N ASP A 269 -23.05 -10.04 6.62
CA ASP A 269 -24.02 -10.21 7.70
C ASP A 269 -25.42 -9.88 7.20
N LYS A 270 -26.43 -10.51 7.82
CA LYS A 270 -27.83 -10.29 7.50
C LYS A 270 -28.25 -8.82 7.60
N HIS A 271 -27.75 -8.10 8.64
CA HIS A 271 -28.02 -6.68 8.79
C HIS A 271 -27.53 -5.82 7.63
N TRP A 272 -26.45 -6.22 6.97
CA TRP A 272 -25.99 -5.53 5.78
C TRP A 272 -27.00 -5.62 4.63
N PHE A 273 -27.60 -6.81 4.43
CA PHE A 273 -28.62 -7.01 3.40
C PHE A 273 -29.94 -6.30 3.77
N GLU A 274 -30.32 -6.30 5.03
CA GLU A 274 -31.50 -5.56 5.52
C GLU A 274 -31.36 -4.06 5.26
N ALA A 275 -30.17 -3.51 5.40
CA ALA A 275 -29.89 -2.09 5.17
C ALA A 275 -29.76 -1.73 3.68
N ASN A 276 -29.14 -2.59 2.85
CA ASN A 276 -28.78 -2.24 1.48
C ASN A 276 -29.71 -2.88 0.42
N MET A 277 -30.28 -4.07 0.72
CA MET A 277 -31.08 -4.86 -0.23
C MET A 277 -32.26 -5.55 0.46
N PRO A 278 -33.19 -4.82 1.07
CA PRO A 278 -34.28 -5.41 1.87
C PRO A 278 -35.20 -6.35 1.05
N HIS A 279 -35.32 -6.12 -0.26
CA HIS A 279 -36.20 -6.89 -1.16
C HIS A 279 -35.72 -8.33 -1.39
N ILE A 280 -34.46 -8.67 -1.13
CA ILE A 280 -33.93 -10.03 -1.34
C ILE A 280 -33.72 -10.81 -0.03
N VAL A 281 -33.81 -10.18 1.14
CA VAL A 281 -33.56 -10.80 2.45
C VAL A 281 -34.33 -12.10 2.64
N ASN A 282 -35.60 -12.17 2.19
CA ASN A 282 -36.44 -13.32 2.30
C ASN A 282 -36.12 -14.47 1.32
N LYS A 283 -35.32 -14.18 0.28
CA LYS A 283 -34.90 -15.17 -0.73
C LYS A 283 -33.57 -15.84 -0.37
N ILE A 284 -32.81 -15.26 0.56
CA ILE A 284 -31.49 -15.73 0.95
C ILE A 284 -31.59 -16.82 2.02
N THR A 285 -30.85 -17.91 1.83
CA THR A 285 -30.67 -18.94 2.86
C THR A 285 -29.53 -18.54 3.78
N TRP A 286 -29.86 -18.18 5.02
CA TRP A 286 -28.87 -17.68 5.98
C TRP A 286 -28.05 -18.81 6.59
N GLU A 287 -26.76 -18.59 6.74
CA GLU A 287 -25.80 -19.50 7.36
C GLU A 287 -25.21 -18.87 8.63
N LYS A 288 -24.82 -19.72 9.57
CA LYS A 288 -24.16 -19.27 10.83
C LYS A 288 -22.67 -19.10 10.70
N SER A 289 -22.08 -19.65 9.65
CA SER A 289 -20.64 -19.57 9.35
C SER A 289 -20.43 -19.67 7.85
N PRO A 290 -19.34 -19.10 7.30
CA PRO A 290 -19.01 -19.26 5.89
C PRO A 290 -18.94 -20.72 5.49
N SER A 291 -19.49 -21.08 4.33
CA SER A 291 -19.39 -22.43 3.75
C SER A 291 -17.94 -22.76 3.37
N ASP A 292 -17.18 -21.75 2.93
CA ASP A 292 -15.76 -21.90 2.68
C ASP A 292 -15.00 -22.09 3.99
N ARG A 293 -14.41 -23.27 4.15
CA ARG A 293 -13.70 -23.66 5.37
C ARG A 293 -12.48 -22.80 5.64
N SER A 294 -11.78 -22.39 4.59
CA SER A 294 -10.58 -21.56 4.72
C SER A 294 -10.93 -20.16 5.21
N LEU A 295 -12.00 -19.59 4.67
CA LEU A 295 -12.54 -18.31 5.13
C LEU A 295 -13.04 -18.41 6.59
N GLN A 296 -13.64 -19.54 6.99
CA GLN A 296 -14.05 -19.82 8.35
C GLN A 296 -12.86 -19.87 9.31
N ILE A 297 -11.80 -20.60 8.95
CA ILE A 297 -10.58 -20.71 9.76
C ILE A 297 -9.89 -19.35 9.85
N PHE A 298 -9.80 -18.62 8.75
CA PHE A 298 -9.23 -17.28 8.72
C PHE A 298 -9.96 -16.34 9.68
N LYS A 299 -11.28 -16.30 9.66
CA LYS A 299 -12.07 -15.51 10.60
C LYS A 299 -11.84 -15.94 12.06
N SER A 300 -11.72 -17.23 12.31
CA SER A 300 -11.41 -17.72 13.66
C SER A 300 -10.02 -17.31 14.13
N LEU A 301 -9.03 -17.32 13.27
CA LEU A 301 -7.68 -16.83 13.58
C LEU A 301 -7.65 -15.34 13.87
N ALA A 302 -8.40 -14.54 13.12
CA ALA A 302 -8.51 -13.09 13.34
C ALA A 302 -9.18 -12.75 14.68
N LEU A 303 -10.13 -13.57 15.13
CA LEU A 303 -10.82 -13.39 16.41
C LEU A 303 -10.01 -13.91 17.61
N THR A 304 -9.09 -14.86 17.40
CA THR A 304 -8.34 -15.53 18.46
C THR A 304 -6.90 -15.05 18.61
N ASN A 305 -6.63 -13.83 18.27
CA ASN A 305 -5.30 -13.21 18.49
C ASN A 305 -4.84 -13.22 19.96
N ASP A 306 -5.58 -13.87 20.83
CA ASP A 306 -5.20 -14.10 22.22
C ASP A 306 -4.35 -15.38 22.36
N ILE A 307 -3.12 -15.11 22.39
CA ILE A 307 -1.92 -15.89 22.38
C ILE A 307 -1.72 -16.46 23.76
N GLY A 308 -1.99 -17.72 23.95
CA GLY A 308 -1.27 -18.42 25.00
C GLY A 308 -2.06 -19.30 25.95
N THR A 309 -3.33 -19.11 26.17
CA THR A 309 -4.10 -19.97 27.11
C THR A 309 -5.43 -20.46 26.56
N GLY A 310 -5.81 -20.06 25.38
CA GLY A 310 -7.18 -20.18 24.90
C GLY A 310 -7.46 -21.12 23.75
N SER A 311 -6.49 -21.88 23.20
CA SER A 311 -6.74 -22.68 22.00
C SER A 311 -7.88 -23.70 22.14
N GLN A 312 -8.15 -24.21 23.36
CA GLN A 312 -9.33 -25.00 23.63
C GLN A 312 -10.57 -24.15 23.97
N MET A 313 -10.40 -22.99 24.62
CA MET A 313 -11.51 -22.07 24.90
C MET A 313 -11.96 -21.29 23.66
N ALA A 314 -11.08 -20.93 22.76
CA ALA A 314 -11.46 -20.29 21.50
C ALA A 314 -12.29 -21.22 20.60
N TYR A 315 -11.98 -22.51 20.60
CA TYR A 315 -12.80 -23.50 19.89
C TYR A 315 -14.17 -23.73 20.59
N MET A 316 -14.23 -23.58 21.89
CA MET A 316 -15.48 -23.65 22.67
C MET A 316 -16.19 -22.29 22.75
N GLY A 317 -15.45 -21.18 22.76
CA GLY A 317 -16.00 -19.83 22.77
C GLY A 317 -16.58 -19.40 21.41
N ALA A 318 -16.05 -19.90 20.30
CA ALA A 318 -16.68 -19.74 18.99
C ALA A 318 -18.03 -20.48 18.87
N ALA A 319 -18.26 -21.51 19.73
CA ALA A 319 -19.56 -22.17 19.85
C ALA A 319 -20.55 -21.39 20.73
N GLY A 320 -20.09 -20.40 21.50
CA GLY A 320 -20.91 -19.58 22.39
C GLY A 320 -21.04 -18.11 22.01
N SER A 321 -20.24 -17.60 21.06
CA SER A 321 -20.45 -16.27 20.51
C SER A 321 -21.73 -16.30 19.67
N GLN A 322 -22.60 -15.33 19.86
CA GLN A 322 -23.76 -15.09 19.00
C GLN A 322 -23.28 -15.11 17.56
N THR A 323 -23.50 -16.22 16.87
CA THR A 323 -23.16 -16.37 15.46
C THR A 323 -24.09 -15.47 14.69
N VAL A 324 -23.58 -14.35 14.22
CA VAL A 324 -24.34 -13.43 13.37
C VAL A 324 -24.66 -14.20 12.08
N GLU A 325 -25.96 -14.34 11.80
CA GLU A 325 -26.43 -14.93 10.55
C GLU A 325 -25.89 -14.11 9.38
N GLY A 326 -25.35 -14.78 8.40
CA GLY A 326 -24.77 -14.16 7.22
C GLY A 326 -24.75 -15.11 6.04
N VAL A 327 -24.13 -14.69 4.97
CA VAL A 327 -24.00 -15.50 3.75
C VAL A 327 -22.74 -15.09 2.99
N THR A 328 -22.15 -16.02 2.26
CA THR A 328 -21.03 -15.74 1.38
C THR A 328 -21.54 -15.11 0.09
N GLU A 329 -21.08 -13.89 -0.20
CA GLU A 329 -21.25 -13.19 -1.47
C GLU A 329 -20.03 -13.49 -2.34
N TYR A 330 -20.28 -13.87 -3.58
CA TYR A 330 -19.29 -14.07 -4.62
C TYR A 330 -19.47 -12.99 -5.66
N GLU A 331 -18.37 -12.37 -6.07
CA GLU A 331 -18.31 -11.35 -7.09
C GLU A 331 -17.37 -11.85 -8.20
N LEU A 332 -17.92 -12.19 -9.37
CA LEU A 332 -17.18 -12.63 -10.55
C LEU A 332 -16.91 -11.44 -11.46
N TRP A 333 -15.64 -11.28 -11.84
CA TRP A 333 -15.18 -10.36 -12.88
C TRP A 333 -14.60 -11.19 -14.02
N LEU A 334 -15.31 -11.27 -15.14
CA LEU A 334 -14.88 -12.01 -16.33
C LEU A 334 -14.50 -11.00 -17.41
N ARG A 335 -13.27 -11.08 -17.90
CA ARG A 335 -12.79 -10.21 -18.98
C ARG A 335 -13.58 -10.45 -20.28
N PRO A 336 -13.48 -9.51 -21.25
CA PRO A 336 -14.15 -9.63 -22.53
C PRO A 336 -13.99 -11.01 -23.17
N THR A 337 -15.12 -11.58 -23.58
CA THR A 337 -15.22 -12.84 -24.29
C THR A 337 -16.16 -12.64 -25.50
N PRO A 338 -16.18 -13.55 -26.48
CA PRO A 338 -17.10 -13.41 -27.60
C PRO A 338 -18.59 -13.31 -27.21
N ASP A 339 -18.98 -13.91 -26.06
CA ASP A 339 -20.35 -13.82 -25.53
C ASP A 339 -20.60 -12.52 -24.75
N PHE A 340 -19.54 -11.89 -24.21
CA PHE A 340 -19.58 -10.68 -23.40
C PHE A 340 -18.46 -9.73 -23.85
N GLU A 341 -18.70 -8.94 -24.88
CA GLU A 341 -17.68 -8.07 -25.50
C GLU A 341 -17.11 -7.01 -24.55
N GLU A 342 -17.92 -6.48 -23.64
CA GLU A 342 -17.50 -5.51 -22.61
C GLU A 342 -17.16 -6.17 -21.26
N GLY A 343 -16.94 -7.51 -21.24
CA GLY A 343 -16.76 -8.28 -20.01
C GLY A 343 -18.07 -8.52 -19.26
N LEU A 344 -17.98 -9.25 -18.14
CA LEU A 344 -19.13 -9.57 -17.29
C LEU A 344 -18.79 -9.38 -15.82
N VAL A 345 -19.59 -8.60 -15.12
CA VAL A 345 -19.60 -8.55 -13.65
C VAL A 345 -20.91 -9.11 -13.15
N MET A 346 -20.84 -10.06 -12.23
CA MET A 346 -22.01 -10.56 -11.55
C MET A 346 -21.73 -10.86 -10.08
N ARG A 347 -22.79 -10.81 -9.28
CA ARG A 347 -22.76 -11.15 -7.86
C ARG A 347 -23.73 -12.29 -7.57
N VAL A 348 -23.22 -13.29 -6.88
CA VAL A 348 -24.00 -14.48 -6.49
C VAL A 348 -23.90 -14.66 -4.98
N VAL A 349 -25.01 -14.95 -4.34
CA VAL A 349 -25.09 -15.12 -2.89
C VAL A 349 -25.49 -16.55 -2.55
N GLY A 350 -24.74 -17.15 -1.64
CA GLY A 350 -24.98 -18.50 -1.14
C GLY A 350 -24.30 -19.60 -1.96
N ASP A 351 -24.06 -20.74 -1.29
CA ASP A 351 -23.39 -21.90 -1.90
C ASP A 351 -24.37 -23.00 -2.30
N LYS A 352 -25.34 -23.28 -1.40
CA LYS A 352 -26.29 -24.39 -1.62
C LYS A 352 -27.42 -24.02 -2.56
N ASN A 353 -27.91 -22.80 -2.43
CA ASN A 353 -28.92 -22.22 -3.29
C ASN A 353 -28.38 -20.88 -3.81
N PRO A 354 -27.58 -20.90 -4.88
CA PRO A 354 -26.99 -19.68 -5.40
C PRO A 354 -28.10 -18.77 -5.95
N LEU A 355 -28.11 -17.53 -5.47
CA LEU A 355 -29.03 -16.48 -5.91
C LEU A 355 -28.22 -15.41 -6.65
N LEU A 356 -28.58 -15.18 -7.91
CA LEU A 356 -28.00 -14.09 -8.70
C LEU A 356 -28.58 -12.76 -8.20
N LEU A 357 -27.71 -11.84 -7.82
CA LEU A 357 -28.12 -10.51 -7.41
C LEU A 357 -28.33 -9.61 -8.63
N GLN A 358 -29.50 -9.01 -8.69
CA GLN A 358 -29.83 -7.98 -9.67
C GLN A 358 -29.74 -6.61 -8.97
N VAL A 359 -28.73 -5.82 -9.30
CA VAL A 359 -28.49 -4.49 -8.73
C VAL A 359 -28.57 -3.47 -9.87
N GLU A 360 -29.77 -3.00 -10.14
CA GLU A 360 -30.07 -2.06 -11.25
C GLU A 360 -29.19 -0.79 -11.17
N ALA A 361 -28.99 -0.26 -9.97
CA ALA A 361 -28.18 0.95 -9.75
C ALA A 361 -26.69 0.78 -10.15
N GLU A 362 -26.20 -0.46 -10.17
CA GLU A 362 -24.82 -0.79 -10.55
C GLU A 362 -24.75 -1.51 -11.91
N GLY A 363 -25.89 -1.80 -12.55
CA GLY A 363 -25.96 -2.55 -13.80
C GLY A 363 -25.45 -3.99 -13.68
N ILE A 364 -25.67 -4.67 -12.55
CA ILE A 364 -25.21 -6.03 -12.26
C ILE A 364 -26.40 -7.01 -12.29
N PRO A 365 -26.33 -8.15 -13.00
CA PRO A 365 -25.27 -8.61 -13.89
C PRO A 365 -25.18 -7.75 -15.16
N GLY A 366 -23.97 -7.49 -15.63
CA GLY A 366 -23.77 -6.63 -16.78
C GLY A 366 -22.29 -6.43 -17.15
N PRO A 367 -22.03 -5.51 -18.08
CA PRO A 367 -20.67 -5.18 -18.49
C PRO A 367 -19.85 -4.57 -17.36
N PHE A 368 -18.55 -4.45 -17.56
CA PHE A 368 -17.68 -3.80 -16.59
C PHE A 368 -18.12 -2.35 -16.34
N PRO A 369 -18.33 -1.95 -15.08
CA PRO A 369 -18.75 -0.59 -14.73
C PRO A 369 -17.65 0.45 -14.93
N TYR A 370 -16.40 0.01 -15.06
CA TYR A 370 -15.21 0.85 -15.17
C TYR A 370 -14.59 0.71 -16.55
N LYS A 371 -14.26 1.84 -17.17
CA LYS A 371 -13.65 1.91 -18.50
C LYS A 371 -12.40 2.77 -18.44
N ASP A 372 -11.40 2.46 -19.27
CA ASP A 372 -10.22 3.31 -19.44
C ASP A 372 -10.52 4.49 -20.38
N ILE A 373 -9.51 5.31 -20.67
CA ILE A 373 -9.63 6.47 -21.55
C ILE A 373 -10.04 6.09 -22.98
N GLU A 374 -9.70 4.89 -23.42
CA GLU A 374 -10.02 4.37 -24.74
C GLU A 374 -11.41 3.71 -24.79
N GLY A 375 -12.10 3.63 -23.65
CA GLY A 375 -13.38 2.97 -23.50
C GLY A 375 -13.31 1.46 -23.29
N ASN A 376 -12.10 0.89 -23.14
CA ASN A 376 -11.94 -0.53 -22.88
C ASN A 376 -12.31 -0.87 -21.42
N PRO A 377 -12.83 -2.09 -21.18
CA PRO A 377 -13.16 -2.55 -19.84
C PRO A 377 -11.97 -2.57 -18.89
N LEU A 378 -12.05 -1.83 -17.79
CA LEU A 378 -10.99 -1.71 -16.79
C LEU A 378 -11.15 -2.77 -15.69
N PHE A 379 -10.09 -3.54 -15.46
CA PHE A 379 -10.04 -4.58 -14.43
C PHE A 379 -9.50 -4.00 -13.11
N PRO A 380 -10.36 -3.80 -12.08
CA PRO A 380 -10.03 -2.95 -10.92
C PRO A 380 -9.23 -3.66 -9.84
N PHE A 381 -8.32 -4.55 -10.23
CA PHE A 381 -7.50 -5.32 -9.32
C PHE A 381 -6.01 -5.11 -9.60
N ALA A 382 -5.21 -5.10 -8.55
CA ALA A 382 -3.76 -5.10 -8.63
C ALA A 382 -3.19 -6.17 -7.69
N HIS A 383 -2.22 -6.94 -8.16
CA HIS A 383 -1.67 -8.08 -7.44
C HIS A 383 -0.15 -7.97 -7.31
N ALA A 384 0.38 -8.41 -6.17
CA ALA A 384 1.80 -8.55 -5.91
C ALA A 384 2.13 -9.94 -5.38
N GLN A 385 3.33 -10.41 -5.70
CA GLN A 385 3.89 -11.67 -5.22
C GLN A 385 5.14 -11.39 -4.38
N TYR A 386 5.32 -12.10 -3.27
CA TYR A 386 6.55 -12.00 -2.50
C TYR A 386 7.73 -12.65 -3.24
N GLU A 387 7.57 -13.90 -3.63
CA GLU A 387 8.52 -14.62 -4.48
C GLU A 387 7.78 -15.18 -5.69
N HIS A 388 8.17 -14.73 -6.87
CA HIS A 388 7.58 -15.23 -8.11
C HIS A 388 8.08 -16.64 -8.40
N MET A 389 7.14 -17.55 -8.63
CA MET A 389 7.44 -18.93 -9.02
C MET A 389 6.95 -19.17 -10.44
N GLY A 390 7.84 -19.57 -11.33
CA GLY A 390 7.48 -19.85 -12.71
C GLY A 390 6.33 -20.85 -12.85
N GLY A 391 5.42 -20.59 -13.79
CA GLY A 391 4.30 -21.48 -14.12
C GLY A 391 3.08 -21.36 -13.19
N ARG A 392 3.06 -20.43 -12.24
CA ARG A 392 1.92 -20.20 -11.37
C ARG A 392 1.75 -18.73 -10.99
N LEU A 393 0.51 -18.31 -10.73
CA LEU A 393 0.22 -16.94 -10.30
C LEU A 393 0.35 -16.75 -8.79
N TYR A 394 0.05 -17.78 -7.98
CA TYR A 394 0.25 -17.68 -6.53
C TYR A 394 1.74 -17.72 -6.19
N GLY A 395 2.23 -16.67 -5.55
CA GLY A 395 3.61 -16.53 -5.08
C GLY A 395 3.90 -17.41 -3.86
N ARG A 396 5.17 -17.52 -3.51
CA ARG A 396 5.64 -18.22 -2.31
C ARG A 396 5.86 -17.21 -1.17
N SER A 397 5.50 -17.60 0.06
CA SER A 397 5.67 -16.75 1.25
C SER A 397 7.14 -16.63 1.69
N ALA A 398 7.45 -15.56 2.42
CA ALA A 398 8.73 -15.40 3.09
C ALA A 398 9.05 -16.51 4.08
N LEU A 399 8.03 -17.14 4.63
CA LEU A 399 8.13 -18.11 5.72
C LEU A 399 8.31 -19.53 5.24
N SER A 400 7.80 -19.86 4.05
CA SER A 400 7.80 -21.23 3.53
C SER A 400 9.17 -21.93 3.57
N PRO A 401 10.31 -21.29 3.19
CA PRO A 401 11.63 -21.93 3.28
C PRO A 401 12.13 -22.12 4.71
N LEU A 402 11.53 -21.42 5.70
CA LEU A 402 12.01 -21.39 7.08
C LEU A 402 11.28 -22.40 7.99
N ILE A 403 10.14 -22.91 7.56
CA ILE A 403 9.27 -23.79 8.38
C ILE A 403 10.03 -24.99 8.92
N GLN A 404 10.81 -25.67 8.07
CA GLN A 404 11.56 -26.86 8.51
C GLN A 404 12.61 -26.53 9.57
N LYS A 405 13.28 -25.37 9.46
CA LYS A 405 14.26 -24.93 10.46
C LYS A 405 13.60 -24.55 11.78
N GLN A 406 12.43 -23.92 11.70
CA GLN A 406 11.63 -23.60 12.90
C GLN A 406 11.15 -24.89 13.61
N ASP A 407 10.74 -25.90 12.87
CA ASP A 407 10.38 -27.22 13.43
C ASP A 407 11.57 -27.87 14.13
N GLN A 408 12.76 -27.86 13.50
CA GLN A 408 13.98 -28.38 14.11
C GLN A 408 14.34 -27.63 15.41
N LEU A 409 14.20 -26.29 15.42
CA LEU A 409 14.44 -25.47 16.61
C LEU A 409 13.51 -25.90 17.76
N ASN A 410 12.21 -26.00 17.49
CA ASN A 410 11.21 -26.36 18.49
C ASN A 410 11.44 -27.78 19.03
N GLN A 411 11.79 -28.73 18.15
CA GLN A 411 12.10 -30.13 18.55
C GLN A 411 13.36 -30.17 19.42
N LEU A 412 14.41 -29.41 19.07
CA LEU A 412 15.63 -29.33 19.84
C LEU A 412 15.39 -28.68 21.22
N ASP A 413 14.65 -27.58 21.27
CA ASP A 413 14.27 -26.91 22.51
C ASP A 413 13.43 -27.85 23.40
N SER A 414 12.52 -28.64 22.80
CA SER A 414 11.77 -29.67 23.52
C SER A 414 12.68 -30.75 24.10
N LEU A 415 13.65 -31.21 23.33
CA LEU A 415 14.61 -32.23 23.79
C LEU A 415 15.48 -31.71 24.94
N ILE A 416 16.03 -30.50 24.80
CA ILE A 416 16.83 -29.85 25.87
C ILE A 416 15.99 -29.73 27.14
N GLN A 417 14.78 -29.21 27.02
CA GLN A 417 13.88 -29.05 28.16
C GLN A 417 13.53 -30.41 28.82
N LEU A 418 13.33 -31.45 28.05
CA LEU A 418 13.08 -32.79 28.55
C LEU A 418 14.27 -33.36 29.33
N ILE A 419 15.51 -33.19 28.80
CA ILE A 419 16.72 -33.62 29.49
C ILE A 419 16.85 -32.86 30.82
N VAL A 420 16.66 -31.53 30.83
CA VAL A 420 16.70 -30.72 32.04
C VAL A 420 15.66 -31.16 33.06
N GLN A 421 14.41 -31.46 32.65
CA GLN A 421 13.37 -31.97 33.50
C GLN A 421 13.73 -33.33 34.13
N ARG A 422 14.36 -34.23 33.33
CA ARG A 422 14.84 -35.53 33.83
C ARG A 422 16.03 -35.41 34.78
N MET A 423 16.90 -34.41 34.55
CA MET A 423 17.99 -34.11 35.49
C MET A 423 17.43 -33.59 36.83
N ALA A 424 16.42 -32.72 36.78
CA ALA A 424 15.79 -32.17 37.97
C ALA A 424 14.98 -33.22 38.73
N ASN A 425 14.27 -34.10 38.00
CA ASN A 425 13.47 -35.19 38.56
C ASN A 425 13.97 -36.56 38.02
N PRO A 426 15.09 -37.05 38.58
CA PRO A 426 15.66 -38.31 38.11
C PRO A 426 14.79 -39.53 38.50
N VAL A 427 14.95 -40.58 37.73
CA VAL A 427 14.27 -41.84 37.96
C VAL A 427 14.85 -42.52 39.20
N TRP A 428 13.98 -42.98 40.08
CA TRP A 428 14.35 -43.82 41.20
C TRP A 428 14.22 -45.29 40.83
N VAL A 429 15.21 -46.08 41.13
CA VAL A 429 15.14 -47.55 41.12
C VAL A 429 14.87 -48.00 42.53
N VAL A 430 13.73 -48.64 42.70
CA VAL A 430 13.29 -49.10 43.98
C VAL A 430 13.16 -50.61 43.91
N PRO A 431 13.75 -51.39 44.83
CA PRO A 431 13.57 -52.83 44.87
C PRO A 431 12.10 -53.19 45.03
N GLU A 432 11.65 -54.24 44.36
CA GLU A 432 10.29 -54.74 44.49
C GLU A 432 10.01 -55.14 45.90
N GLY A 433 8.91 -54.68 46.48
CA GLY A 433 8.55 -54.94 47.90
C GLY A 433 9.18 -54.02 48.97
N ALA A 434 9.89 -52.95 48.51
CA ALA A 434 10.46 -51.97 49.44
C ALA A 434 9.43 -51.15 50.25
N GLY A 435 8.14 -51.25 49.90
CA GLY A 435 7.07 -50.51 50.56
C GLY A 435 7.04 -49.00 50.24
N ILE A 436 7.63 -48.61 49.15
CA ILE A 436 7.62 -47.22 48.67
C ILE A 436 6.81 -47.17 47.38
N ASP A 437 5.60 -46.63 47.47
CA ASP A 437 4.67 -46.55 46.33
C ASP A 437 4.77 -45.20 45.59
N HIS A 438 5.14 -44.11 46.31
CA HIS A 438 5.21 -42.79 45.76
C HIS A 438 6.39 -41.99 46.29
N PHE A 439 7.04 -41.22 45.40
CA PHE A 439 8.04 -40.20 45.78
C PHE A 439 7.40 -38.81 45.62
N THR A 440 7.23 -38.11 46.74
CA THR A 440 6.86 -36.70 46.74
C THR A 440 8.16 -35.87 46.75
N GLY A 441 8.26 -34.82 45.95
CA GLY A 441 9.43 -33.96 45.90
C GLY A 441 9.56 -32.99 47.10
N GLU A 442 9.04 -33.28 48.25
CA GLU A 442 9.01 -32.41 49.42
C GLU A 442 10.41 -32.26 50.03
N PRO A 443 10.85 -31.03 50.30
CA PRO A 443 12.13 -30.79 51.01
C PRO A 443 12.09 -31.40 52.40
N GLY A 444 13.08 -32.26 52.75
CA GLY A 444 13.15 -32.90 54.06
C GLY A 444 12.37 -34.18 54.19
N LEU A 445 11.88 -34.74 53.09
CA LEU A 445 11.16 -36.02 53.09
C LEU A 445 12.01 -37.14 53.70
N VAL A 446 11.49 -37.77 54.76
CA VAL A 446 12.08 -38.98 55.38
C VAL A 446 11.44 -40.22 54.77
N MET A 447 12.19 -40.90 53.91
CA MET A 447 11.77 -42.14 53.28
C MET A 447 12.09 -43.34 54.14
N LYS A 448 11.08 -44.12 54.49
CA LYS A 448 11.23 -45.47 55.16
C LYS A 448 11.17 -46.51 54.06
N TRP A 449 12.15 -47.39 54.01
CA TRP A 449 12.20 -48.50 53.07
C TRP A 449 12.55 -49.81 53.76
N ASN A 450 12.14 -50.94 53.20
CA ASN A 450 12.47 -52.24 53.72
C ASN A 450 13.74 -52.82 53.11
N PRO A 451 14.85 -52.93 53.81
CA PRO A 451 16.11 -53.42 53.26
C PRO A 451 16.10 -54.91 52.91
N LEU A 452 15.13 -55.72 53.46
CA LEU A 452 15.05 -57.13 53.23
C LEU A 452 14.16 -57.54 52.04
N ALA A 453 13.54 -56.60 51.37
CA ALA A 453 12.63 -56.84 50.23
C ALA A 453 13.30 -57.46 49.00
N ALA A 454 14.60 -57.39 48.91
CA ALA A 454 15.38 -57.82 47.72
C ALA A 454 15.90 -59.27 47.77
N GLY A 455 15.25 -60.12 48.52
CA GLY A 455 15.49 -61.61 48.43
C GLY A 455 16.90 -62.02 48.76
N GLY A 456 17.39 -61.76 50.00
CA GLY A 456 18.48 -62.58 50.55
C GLY A 456 19.83 -61.93 50.85
N ASN A 457 20.26 -60.87 50.28
CA ASN A 457 21.57 -60.27 50.61
C ASN A 457 21.53 -58.78 51.03
N GLY A 458 20.44 -58.32 51.55
CA GLY A 458 20.31 -57.20 52.46
C GLY A 458 20.80 -55.80 52.10
N ILE A 459 21.15 -55.53 50.85
CA ILE A 459 21.84 -54.25 50.53
C ILE A 459 21.22 -53.50 49.32
N ALA A 460 20.03 -53.87 48.88
CA ALA A 460 19.41 -53.13 47.80
C ALA A 460 18.77 -51.83 48.32
N LYS A 461 19.45 -50.73 48.20
CA LYS A 461 18.95 -49.38 48.54
C LYS A 461 18.15 -48.81 47.37
N PRO A 462 17.11 -48.00 47.63
CA PRO A 462 16.59 -47.13 46.59
C PRO A 462 17.70 -46.26 46.02
N GLU A 463 17.94 -46.38 44.72
CA GLU A 463 19.03 -45.66 44.06
C GLU A 463 18.47 -44.65 43.10
N ARG A 464 19.04 -43.45 43.14
CA ARG A 464 18.71 -42.38 42.22
C ARG A 464 19.64 -42.48 40.98
N ILE A 465 19.05 -42.74 39.82
CA ILE A 465 19.80 -42.69 38.57
C ILE A 465 20.02 -41.21 38.24
N ALA A 466 21.25 -40.74 38.37
CA ALA A 466 21.59 -39.37 37.99
C ALA A 466 21.31 -39.17 36.50
N GLY A 467 20.61 -38.11 36.17
CA GLY A 467 20.43 -37.68 34.76
C GLY A 467 21.77 -37.29 34.16
N GLN A 468 21.95 -37.56 32.88
CA GLN A 468 23.11 -37.09 32.13
C GLN A 468 22.95 -35.58 31.88
N GLU A 469 24.06 -34.87 31.95
CA GLU A 469 24.11 -33.44 31.59
C GLU A 469 23.72 -33.25 30.12
N VAL A 470 23.15 -32.06 29.83
CA VAL A 470 22.84 -31.69 28.44
C VAL A 470 24.13 -31.58 27.64
N PRO A 471 24.32 -32.40 26.59
CA PRO A 471 25.55 -32.31 25.78
C PRO A 471 25.73 -30.92 25.20
N GLY A 472 26.93 -30.34 25.32
CA GLY A 472 27.23 -29.01 24.75
C GLY A 472 27.00 -28.90 23.24
N SER A 473 27.07 -30.02 22.52
CA SER A 473 26.75 -30.12 21.08
C SER A 473 25.31 -29.73 20.74
N LEU A 474 24.33 -29.93 21.66
CA LEU A 474 22.95 -29.52 21.44
C LEU A 474 22.79 -27.98 21.42
N TYR A 475 23.54 -27.28 22.29
CA TYR A 475 23.56 -25.82 22.27
C TYR A 475 24.27 -25.27 21.03
N GLN A 476 25.33 -25.93 20.56
CA GLN A 476 26.00 -25.56 19.30
C GLN A 476 25.06 -25.78 18.11
N LEU A 477 24.33 -26.88 18.06
CA LEU A 477 23.34 -27.16 17.02
C LEU A 477 22.21 -26.13 17.05
N ARG A 478 21.75 -25.75 18.25
CA ARG A 478 20.74 -24.70 18.42
C ARG A 478 21.21 -23.36 17.86
N ALA A 479 22.45 -22.96 18.17
CA ALA A 479 23.04 -21.75 17.63
C ALA A 479 23.17 -21.80 16.10
N GLN A 480 23.54 -22.94 15.55
CA GLN A 480 23.63 -23.14 14.12
C GLN A 480 22.26 -23.02 13.43
N ILE A 481 21.20 -23.63 13.99
CA ILE A 481 19.83 -23.52 13.44
C ILE A 481 19.36 -22.06 13.46
N LEU A 482 19.62 -21.32 14.52
CA LEU A 482 19.25 -19.89 14.61
C LEU A 482 19.98 -19.10 13.51
N LYS A 483 21.26 -19.35 13.31
CA LYS A 483 22.05 -18.73 12.25
C LYS A 483 21.54 -19.08 10.86
N ASP A 484 21.20 -20.35 10.62
CA ASP A 484 20.60 -20.80 9.36
C ASP A 484 19.27 -20.08 9.08
N ILE A 485 18.43 -19.86 10.12
CA ILE A 485 17.16 -19.11 9.97
C ILE A 485 17.45 -17.66 9.57
N GLU A 486 18.45 -17.03 10.17
CA GLU A 486 18.84 -15.65 9.82
C GLU A 486 19.38 -15.55 8.41
N GLU A 487 20.26 -16.46 8.02
CA GLU A 487 20.81 -16.51 6.66
C GLU A 487 19.75 -16.76 5.59
N LEU A 488 18.82 -17.69 5.83
CA LEU A 488 17.74 -18.01 4.90
C LEU A 488 16.72 -16.88 4.77
N SER A 489 16.35 -16.23 5.90
CA SER A 489 15.38 -15.15 5.90
C SER A 489 15.91 -13.86 5.29
N GLY A 490 17.23 -13.65 5.29
CA GLY A 490 17.84 -12.37 4.95
C GLY A 490 17.63 -11.26 5.98
N ALA A 491 16.99 -11.57 7.11
CA ALA A 491 16.80 -10.65 8.22
C ALA A 491 18.04 -10.63 9.12
N PHE A 492 19.13 -10.04 8.61
CA PHE A 492 20.39 -9.90 9.34
C PHE A 492 20.27 -8.93 10.52
N ASP A 493 21.19 -9.03 11.45
CA ASP A 493 21.28 -8.19 12.65
C ASP A 493 21.20 -6.68 12.34
N ILE A 494 21.74 -6.26 11.20
CA ILE A 494 21.70 -4.87 10.74
C ILE A 494 20.25 -4.39 10.49
N ILE A 495 19.39 -5.25 9.90
CA ILE A 495 17.98 -4.92 9.68
C ILE A 495 17.24 -4.86 11.03
N LYS A 496 17.69 -5.64 12.01
CA LYS A 496 17.17 -5.63 13.39
C LYS A 496 17.72 -4.45 14.23
N GLY A 497 18.59 -3.61 13.65
CA GLY A 497 19.20 -2.47 14.35
C GLY A 497 20.39 -2.84 15.24
N GLN A 498 20.94 -4.04 15.14
CA GLN A 498 22.11 -4.47 15.90
C GLN A 498 23.38 -4.12 15.12
N LYS A 499 24.37 -3.55 15.81
CA LYS A 499 25.66 -3.21 15.22
C LYS A 499 26.52 -4.46 15.07
N PRO A 500 27.01 -4.79 13.86
CA PRO A 500 27.96 -5.89 13.68
C PRO A 500 29.26 -5.61 14.41
N SER A 501 29.83 -6.63 15.02
CA SER A 501 31.12 -6.51 15.70
C SER A 501 32.24 -6.16 14.70
N GLY A 502 33.06 -5.14 15.01
CA GLY A 502 34.21 -4.74 14.20
C GLY A 502 33.97 -3.72 13.11
N VAL A 503 32.74 -3.21 12.94
CA VAL A 503 32.41 -2.16 11.96
C VAL A 503 32.14 -0.86 12.70
N GLU A 504 33.07 0.11 12.61
CA GLU A 504 32.94 1.41 13.29
C GLU A 504 32.63 2.55 12.33
N ALA A 505 33.06 2.45 11.07
CA ALA A 505 32.83 3.47 10.07
C ALA A 505 31.34 3.54 9.65
N PHE A 506 30.75 4.72 9.74
CA PHE A 506 29.36 4.98 9.36
C PHE A 506 29.04 4.57 7.90
N SER A 507 29.96 4.91 6.98
CA SER A 507 29.84 4.54 5.56
C SER A 507 29.81 3.02 5.31
N ALA A 508 30.58 2.27 6.10
CA ALA A 508 30.59 0.81 6.02
C ALA A 508 29.26 0.22 6.55
N LEU A 509 28.71 0.76 7.63
CA LEU A 509 27.39 0.37 8.13
C LEU A 509 26.29 0.68 7.12
N GLN A 510 26.33 1.83 6.47
CA GLN A 510 25.37 2.21 5.43
C GLN A 510 25.43 1.25 4.23
N LEU A 511 26.63 0.93 3.76
CA LEU A 511 26.81 -0.03 2.65
C LEU A 511 26.28 -1.43 3.01
N LEU A 512 26.47 -1.87 4.25
CA LEU A 512 25.95 -3.16 4.72
C LEU A 512 24.41 -3.15 4.80
N VAL A 513 23.79 -2.06 5.24
CA VAL A 513 22.33 -1.90 5.24
C VAL A 513 21.81 -1.96 3.82
N GLU A 514 22.38 -1.21 2.89
CA GLU A 514 21.99 -1.21 1.48
C GLU A 514 22.13 -2.59 0.85
N ARG A 515 23.24 -3.28 1.11
CA ARG A 515 23.45 -4.65 0.59
C ARG A 515 22.49 -5.67 1.19
N SER A 516 22.14 -5.55 2.46
CA SER A 516 21.13 -6.44 3.06
C SER A 516 19.74 -6.20 2.51
N GLN A 517 19.39 -4.95 2.20
CA GLN A 517 18.13 -4.58 1.59
C GLN A 517 18.02 -5.03 0.13
N SER A 518 19.13 -5.17 -0.59
CA SER A 518 19.14 -5.61 -1.98
C SER A 518 18.53 -7.01 -2.19
N ARG A 519 18.50 -7.86 -1.17
CA ARG A 519 17.81 -9.18 -1.22
C ARG A 519 16.30 -9.05 -1.40
N PHE A 520 15.72 -7.95 -0.96
CA PHE A 520 14.28 -7.69 -1.04
C PHE A 520 13.88 -6.91 -2.28
N THR A 521 14.82 -6.62 -3.20
CA THR A 521 14.55 -5.80 -4.39
C THR A 521 13.41 -6.36 -5.23
N ALA A 522 13.31 -7.68 -5.40
CA ALA A 522 12.23 -8.31 -6.16
C ALA A 522 10.85 -8.06 -5.50
N VAL A 523 10.80 -8.12 -4.16
CA VAL A 523 9.58 -7.83 -3.40
C VAL A 523 9.20 -6.35 -3.52
N PHE A 524 10.20 -5.46 -3.44
CA PHE A 524 10.00 -4.02 -3.60
C PHE A 524 9.46 -3.68 -4.99
N GLN A 525 10.01 -4.32 -6.04
CA GLN A 525 9.52 -4.15 -7.42
C GLN A 525 8.09 -4.65 -7.57
N SER A 526 7.79 -5.86 -7.11
CA SER A 526 6.43 -6.43 -7.18
C SER A 526 5.39 -5.59 -6.43
N ARG A 527 5.75 -5.10 -5.23
CA ARG A 527 4.93 -4.18 -4.44
C ARG A 527 4.72 -2.84 -5.16
N GLY A 528 5.79 -2.32 -5.76
CA GLY A 528 5.74 -1.11 -6.54
C GLY A 528 4.85 -1.23 -7.77
N GLU A 529 4.95 -2.33 -8.52
CA GLU A 529 4.07 -2.63 -9.66
C GLU A 529 2.59 -2.68 -9.26
N MET A 530 2.28 -3.31 -8.13
CA MET A 530 0.93 -3.33 -7.58
C MET A 530 0.44 -1.90 -7.27
N TYR A 531 1.29 -1.08 -6.66
CA TYR A 531 0.97 0.31 -6.34
C TYR A 531 0.78 1.17 -7.59
N ARG A 532 1.62 0.96 -8.62
CA ARG A 532 1.50 1.62 -9.92
C ARG A 532 0.16 1.30 -10.61
N LYS A 533 -0.22 0.01 -10.64
CA LYS A 533 -1.51 -0.43 -11.21
C LYS A 533 -2.70 0.12 -10.44
N TRP A 534 -2.60 0.14 -9.10
CA TRP A 534 -3.60 0.76 -8.26
C TRP A 534 -3.82 2.23 -8.62
N PHE A 535 -2.74 3.00 -8.74
CA PHE A 535 -2.84 4.43 -9.02
C PHE A 535 -3.44 4.69 -10.40
N GLY A 536 -3.03 3.92 -11.42
CA GLY A 536 -3.64 4.00 -12.75
C GLY A 536 -5.15 3.74 -12.70
N THR A 537 -5.58 2.71 -11.98
CA THR A 537 -7.01 2.43 -11.79
C THR A 537 -7.71 3.57 -11.04
N ALA A 538 -7.08 4.14 -10.01
CA ALA A 538 -7.67 5.21 -9.21
C ALA A 538 -7.88 6.49 -10.05
N ILE A 539 -6.91 6.88 -10.87
CA ILE A 539 -7.03 8.02 -11.80
C ILE A 539 -8.17 7.80 -12.81
N GLU A 540 -8.28 6.59 -13.38
CA GLU A 540 -9.35 6.28 -14.32
C GLU A 540 -10.74 6.37 -13.66
N LEU A 541 -10.86 5.94 -12.41
CA LEU A 541 -12.10 6.09 -11.65
C LEU A 541 -12.41 7.55 -11.31
N GLU A 542 -11.41 8.35 -10.96
CA GLU A 542 -11.58 9.80 -10.74
C GLU A 542 -12.02 10.49 -12.05
N ARG A 543 -11.45 10.10 -13.19
CA ARG A 543 -11.84 10.63 -14.49
C ARG A 543 -13.28 10.28 -14.84
N GLN A 544 -13.73 9.05 -14.56
CA GLN A 544 -15.06 8.56 -14.95
C GLN A 544 -16.16 9.04 -14.00
N PHE A 545 -15.91 9.12 -12.70
CA PHE A 545 -16.92 9.36 -11.66
C PHE A 545 -16.65 10.59 -10.81
N GLY A 546 -15.47 11.18 -10.89
CA GLY A 546 -15.12 12.37 -10.14
C GLY A 546 -15.98 13.58 -10.52
N PRO A 547 -16.08 14.61 -9.65
CA PRO A 547 -16.81 15.82 -9.96
C PRO A 547 -16.13 16.59 -11.10
N GLU A 548 -16.91 17.28 -11.94
CA GLU A 548 -16.39 18.07 -13.07
C GLU A 548 -15.35 19.10 -12.62
N GLN A 549 -15.57 19.71 -11.47
CA GLN A 549 -14.63 20.66 -10.87
C GLN A 549 -14.29 20.22 -9.44
N ARG A 550 -13.01 20.05 -9.20
CA ARG A 550 -12.50 19.72 -7.88
C ARG A 550 -11.56 20.81 -7.39
N VAL A 551 -11.84 21.34 -6.21
CA VAL A 551 -10.94 22.26 -5.53
C VAL A 551 -10.15 21.46 -4.50
N SER A 552 -8.87 21.40 -4.65
CA SER A 552 -8.00 20.71 -3.70
C SER A 552 -6.96 21.67 -3.13
N ALA A 553 -6.78 21.59 -1.83
CA ALA A 553 -5.66 22.23 -1.17
C ALA A 553 -4.41 21.37 -1.38
N VAL A 554 -3.60 21.72 -2.36
CA VAL A 554 -2.32 21.05 -2.60
C VAL A 554 -1.28 21.70 -1.69
N ILE A 555 -0.59 20.88 -0.92
CA ILE A 555 0.56 21.35 -0.15
C ILE A 555 1.69 21.58 -1.14
N GLY A 556 1.94 22.85 -1.45
CA GLY A 556 3.09 23.23 -2.27
C GLY A 556 4.42 22.84 -1.61
N PRO A 557 5.54 22.88 -2.36
CA PRO A 557 6.87 22.52 -1.85
C PRO A 557 7.25 23.27 -0.57
N ASN A 558 6.63 24.42 -0.36
CA ASN A 558 6.85 25.30 0.79
C ASN A 558 5.83 25.13 1.94
N ARG A 559 5.10 24.00 2.01
CA ARG A 559 4.01 23.75 2.98
C ARG A 559 2.89 24.81 2.99
N GLY A 560 2.87 25.73 2.03
CA GLY A 560 1.75 26.64 1.81
C GLY A 560 0.62 25.90 1.12
N TYR A 561 -0.61 26.08 1.60
CA TYR A 561 -1.77 25.56 0.90
C TYR A 561 -2.03 26.40 -0.34
N THR A 562 -1.89 25.80 -1.50
CA THR A 562 -2.32 26.39 -2.77
C THR A 562 -3.61 25.70 -3.17
N PHE A 563 -4.69 26.45 -3.30
CA PHE A 563 -5.94 25.90 -3.81
C PHE A 563 -5.84 25.84 -5.34
N LYS A 564 -5.85 24.61 -5.86
CA LYS A 564 -5.90 24.37 -7.30
C LYS A 564 -7.29 23.86 -7.66
N HIS A 565 -7.81 24.38 -8.75
CA HIS A 565 -9.01 23.88 -9.39
C HIS A 565 -8.60 22.87 -10.42
N PHE A 566 -9.13 21.65 -10.30
CA PHE A 566 -8.94 20.59 -11.28
C PHE A 566 -10.27 20.34 -11.98
N GLU A 567 -10.21 20.26 -13.29
CA GLU A 567 -11.35 19.88 -14.13
C GLU A 567 -11.13 18.49 -14.68
N ASN A 568 -12.16 17.63 -14.64
CA ASN A 568 -12.07 16.27 -15.18
C ASN A 568 -11.73 16.26 -16.69
N ALA A 569 -12.16 17.29 -17.42
CA ALA A 569 -11.80 17.48 -18.81
C ALA A 569 -10.28 17.56 -19.04
N GLN A 570 -9.51 17.98 -18.04
CA GLN A 570 -8.06 18.09 -18.15
C GLN A 570 -7.34 16.74 -17.96
N LEU A 571 -8.02 15.69 -17.47
CA LEU A 571 -7.47 14.33 -17.32
C LEU A 571 -7.66 13.44 -18.56
N GLN A 572 -8.08 14.00 -19.69
CA GLN A 572 -8.38 13.23 -20.91
C GLN A 572 -7.15 12.85 -21.74
N GLY A 573 -5.96 13.35 -21.39
CA GLY A 573 -4.71 12.98 -22.07
C GLY A 573 -4.26 11.56 -21.76
N GLN A 574 -3.63 10.90 -22.72
CA GLN A 574 -3.01 9.59 -22.51
C GLN A 574 -1.76 9.72 -21.64
N MET A 575 -1.71 8.94 -20.54
CA MET A 575 -0.58 8.97 -19.62
C MET A 575 -0.18 7.57 -19.17
N THR A 576 1.08 7.42 -18.82
CA THR A 576 1.64 6.22 -18.18
C THR A 576 2.19 6.57 -16.81
N PHE A 577 2.16 5.62 -15.90
CA PHE A 577 2.61 5.82 -14.53
C PHE A 577 3.90 5.05 -14.29
N GLN A 578 4.84 5.71 -13.65
CA GLN A 578 6.10 5.10 -13.22
C GLN A 578 6.37 5.42 -11.76
N ILE A 579 6.99 4.47 -11.08
CA ILE A 579 7.48 4.71 -9.73
C ILE A 579 8.74 5.57 -9.85
N GLU A 580 8.81 6.63 -9.06
CA GLU A 580 9.99 7.51 -9.05
C GLU A 580 11.24 6.72 -8.67
N ASP A 581 12.30 6.86 -9.47
CA ASP A 581 13.57 6.16 -9.24
C ASP A 581 14.10 6.43 -7.83
N GLY A 582 14.37 5.35 -7.09
CA GLY A 582 14.83 5.40 -5.72
C GLY A 582 13.74 5.61 -4.66
N SER A 583 12.47 5.85 -5.00
CA SER A 583 11.37 5.82 -4.01
C SER A 583 11.04 4.41 -3.56
N ASN A 584 11.37 3.43 -4.40
CA ASN A 584 11.15 2.00 -4.19
C ASN A 584 12.17 1.35 -3.24
N MET A 585 13.13 2.10 -2.73
CA MET A 585 14.12 1.62 -1.77
C MET A 585 13.95 2.30 -0.41
N PRO A 586 14.14 1.58 0.70
CA PRO A 586 14.07 2.18 2.03
C PRO A 586 15.20 3.20 2.21
N LYS A 587 14.82 4.45 2.41
CA LYS A 587 15.76 5.55 2.69
C LYS A 587 15.72 5.86 4.18
N THR A 588 16.78 5.52 4.90
CA THR A 588 16.91 5.94 6.30
C THR A 588 17.09 7.46 6.38
N SER A 589 16.55 8.09 7.42
CA SER A 589 16.73 9.54 7.66
C SER A 589 18.21 9.93 7.74
N LEU A 590 19.04 9.05 8.30
CA LEU A 590 20.49 9.23 8.36
C LEU A 590 21.15 9.12 6.99
N GLY A 591 20.72 8.17 6.15
CA GLY A 591 21.21 8.03 4.78
C GLY A 591 20.87 9.24 3.92
N LYS A 592 19.63 9.77 4.04
CA LYS A 592 19.24 11.02 3.35
C LYS A 592 20.12 12.20 3.78
N ARG A 593 20.37 12.36 5.09
CA ARG A 593 21.26 13.41 5.61
C ARG A 593 22.67 13.30 5.07
N ALA A 594 23.25 12.10 5.09
CA ALA A 594 24.60 11.87 4.57
C ALA A 594 24.71 12.17 3.06
N SER A 595 23.72 11.76 2.26
CA SER A 595 23.69 12.06 0.81
C SER A 595 23.58 13.57 0.55
N ILE A 596 22.76 14.27 1.31
CA ILE A 596 22.61 15.73 1.19
C ILE A 596 23.87 16.45 1.64
N GLU A 597 24.50 15.99 2.72
CA GLU A 597 25.77 16.55 3.21
C GLU A 597 26.89 16.35 2.17
N GLN A 598 26.95 15.18 1.56
CA GLN A 598 27.89 14.89 0.48
C GLN A 598 27.59 15.74 -0.76
N ALA A 599 26.34 15.92 -1.15
CA ALA A 599 25.96 16.80 -2.26
C ALA A 599 26.34 18.26 -1.98
N ASN A 600 26.18 18.72 -0.74
CA ASN A 600 26.60 20.04 -0.31
C ASN A 600 28.15 20.20 -0.34
N GLN A 601 28.89 19.19 0.10
CA GLN A 601 30.36 19.19 0.03
C GLN A 601 30.89 19.20 -1.41
N LEU A 602 30.16 18.57 -2.34
CA LEU A 602 30.47 18.57 -3.77
C LEU A 602 30.05 19.87 -4.48
N GLY A 603 29.41 20.79 -3.77
CA GLY A 603 28.93 22.05 -4.35
C GLY A 603 27.74 21.87 -5.32
N LEU A 604 27.03 20.73 -5.24
CA LEU A 604 25.86 20.46 -6.08
C LEU A 604 24.60 21.16 -5.57
N LEU A 605 24.63 21.66 -4.33
CA LEU A 605 23.53 22.41 -3.73
C LEU A 605 23.92 23.88 -3.64
N ASP A 606 23.05 24.74 -4.17
CA ASP A 606 23.20 26.19 -4.06
C ASP A 606 22.46 26.68 -2.82
N PRO A 607 23.15 27.12 -1.76
CA PRO A 607 22.50 27.64 -0.56
C PRO A 607 21.75 28.96 -0.78
N SER A 608 21.92 29.61 -1.95
CA SER A 608 21.17 30.80 -2.32
C SER A 608 19.78 30.46 -2.89
N ASP A 609 19.56 29.22 -3.33
CA ASP A 609 18.24 28.75 -3.78
C ASP A 609 17.37 28.40 -2.57
N PRO A 610 16.21 29.05 -2.37
CA PRO A 610 15.33 28.83 -1.23
C PRO A 610 14.80 27.40 -1.15
N ASP A 611 14.54 26.72 -2.27
CA ASP A 611 14.01 25.34 -2.29
C ASP A 611 15.09 24.33 -1.87
N GLN A 612 16.33 24.52 -2.34
CA GLN A 612 17.45 23.69 -1.96
C GLN A 612 17.84 23.90 -0.49
N LYS A 613 17.81 25.16 -0.03
CA LYS A 613 18.02 25.51 1.38
C LYS A 613 16.95 24.89 2.30
N TYR A 614 15.68 24.93 1.88
CA TYR A 614 14.58 24.28 2.60
C TYR A 614 14.78 22.76 2.65
N THR A 615 15.13 22.13 1.53
CA THR A 615 15.40 20.69 1.45
C THR A 615 16.54 20.29 2.39
N LEU A 616 17.59 21.09 2.41
CA LEU A 616 18.73 20.88 3.31
C LEU A 616 18.30 20.97 4.79
N LEU A 617 17.61 22.04 5.17
CA LEU A 617 17.16 22.24 6.55
C LEU A 617 16.10 21.22 6.98
N SER A 618 15.19 20.82 6.09
CA SER A 618 14.19 19.80 6.37
C SER A 618 14.83 18.42 6.61
N SER A 619 15.92 18.12 5.91
CA SER A 619 16.67 16.88 6.14
C SER A 619 17.32 16.79 7.53
N PHE A 620 17.66 17.94 8.11
CA PHE A 620 18.16 18.03 9.49
C PHE A 620 17.02 18.09 10.55
N GLY A 621 15.76 18.11 10.12
CA GLY A 621 14.61 18.26 11.02
C GLY A 621 14.44 19.69 11.55
N LEU A 622 15.05 20.67 10.89
CA LEU A 622 15.02 22.09 11.25
C LEU A 622 14.08 22.89 10.35
N SER A 623 13.10 22.21 9.73
CA SER A 623 12.11 22.85 8.84
C SER A 623 11.34 24.00 9.50
N ASP A 624 11.19 23.96 10.83
CA ASP A 624 10.45 24.96 11.60
C ASP A 624 11.22 26.28 11.75
N LEU A 625 12.54 26.28 11.45
CA LEU A 625 13.35 27.49 11.47
C LEU A 625 13.24 28.36 10.19
N VAL A 626 12.42 27.95 9.20
CA VAL A 626 12.33 28.61 7.90
C VAL A 626 10.91 29.14 7.55
N PRO A 627 10.09 29.60 8.50
CA PRO A 627 8.79 30.13 8.16
C PRO A 627 8.84 31.42 7.32
N THR A 628 9.87 32.22 7.47
CA THR A 628 10.06 33.49 6.74
C THR A 628 10.34 33.31 5.26
N LEU A 629 11.13 32.30 4.89
CA LEU A 629 11.40 31.98 3.48
C LEU A 629 10.11 31.58 2.72
N ASN A 630 9.25 30.81 3.35
CA ASN A 630 7.95 30.43 2.79
C ASN A 630 7.04 31.62 2.47
N ILE A 631 7.02 32.62 3.33
CA ILE A 631 6.17 33.82 3.13
C ILE A 631 6.66 34.60 1.89
N HIS A 632 7.97 34.73 1.71
CA HIS A 632 8.55 35.44 0.57
C HIS A 632 8.37 34.67 -0.75
N VAL A 633 8.49 33.34 -0.74
CA VAL A 633 8.20 32.51 -1.92
C VAL A 633 6.72 32.60 -2.28
N GLN A 634 5.81 32.49 -1.32
CA GLN A 634 4.38 32.67 -1.57
C GLN A 634 4.05 34.03 -2.12
N SER A 635 4.66 35.08 -1.59
CA SER A 635 4.52 36.43 -2.07
C SER A 635 5.00 36.57 -3.54
N ALA A 636 6.12 35.92 -3.90
CA ALA A 636 6.62 35.90 -5.25
C ALA A 636 5.67 35.19 -6.22
N LEU A 637 5.11 34.03 -5.84
CA LEU A 637 4.13 33.28 -6.63
C LEU A 637 2.82 34.02 -6.79
N GLN A 638 2.29 34.64 -5.74
CA GLN A 638 1.08 35.48 -5.82
C GLN A 638 1.27 36.65 -6.78
N LEU A 639 2.46 37.23 -6.82
CA LEU A 639 2.78 38.30 -7.72
C LEU A 639 2.85 37.82 -9.19
N GLN A 640 3.29 36.57 -9.42
CA GLN A 640 3.27 35.93 -10.72
C GLN A 640 1.83 35.69 -11.21
N ASP A 641 0.99 35.09 -10.37
CA ASP A 641 -0.43 34.87 -10.68
C ASP A 641 -1.18 36.17 -10.94
N ALA A 642 -0.89 37.21 -10.16
CA ALA A 642 -1.47 38.52 -10.39
C ALA A 642 -1.08 39.13 -11.72
N PHE A 643 0.19 38.94 -12.14
CA PHE A 643 0.67 39.42 -13.41
C PHE A 643 0.07 38.65 -14.61
N GLU A 644 -0.03 37.32 -14.52
CA GLU A 644 -0.66 36.51 -15.56
C GLU A 644 -2.15 36.86 -15.75
N LYS A 645 -2.88 37.14 -14.66
CA LYS A 645 -4.26 37.65 -14.74
C LYS A 645 -4.33 39.04 -15.35
N TRP A 646 -3.39 39.90 -15.01
CA TRP A 646 -3.31 41.26 -15.58
C TRP A 646 -3.01 41.22 -17.07
N VAL A 647 -2.20 40.27 -17.53
CA VAL A 647 -1.91 40.10 -18.99
C VAL A 647 -3.16 39.71 -19.76
N GLN A 648 -4.05 38.87 -19.15
CA GLN A 648 -5.33 38.48 -19.77
C GLN A 648 -6.35 39.63 -19.86
N ALA A 649 -6.37 40.49 -18.85
CA ALA A 649 -7.25 41.65 -18.78
C ALA A 649 -6.47 42.86 -18.22
N PRO A 650 -5.75 43.63 -19.04
CA PRO A 650 -4.90 44.74 -18.57
C PRO A 650 -5.74 45.91 -18.10
N GLU A 651 -6.08 45.92 -16.81
CA GLU A 651 -6.72 47.06 -16.13
C GLU A 651 -5.71 47.71 -15.20
N GLY A 652 -5.32 48.94 -15.44
CA GLY A 652 -4.40 49.70 -14.58
C GLY A 652 -2.90 49.37 -14.75
N PRO A 653 -2.05 49.85 -13.81
CA PRO A 653 -0.61 49.63 -13.87
C PRO A 653 -0.24 48.16 -13.58
N SER A 654 0.92 47.71 -14.10
CA SER A 654 1.42 46.36 -13.83
C SER A 654 1.51 46.03 -12.34
N PRO A 655 1.07 44.83 -11.92
CA PRO A 655 1.20 44.41 -10.54
C PRO A 655 2.64 44.09 -10.12
N LEU A 656 3.60 44.00 -11.05
CA LEU A 656 5.01 43.76 -10.75
C LEU A 656 5.67 45.01 -10.16
N VAL A 657 5.39 45.27 -8.86
CA VAL A 657 6.00 46.38 -8.12
C VAL A 657 6.83 45.80 -6.98
N VAL A 658 8.08 46.24 -6.87
CA VAL A 658 8.96 45.85 -5.74
C VAL A 658 8.57 46.61 -4.51
N LYS A 659 8.35 45.85 -3.39
CA LYS A 659 7.98 46.40 -2.10
C LYS A 659 9.15 46.32 -1.13
N PRO A 660 9.35 47.30 -0.20
CA PRO A 660 10.49 47.35 0.70
C PRO A 660 10.65 46.14 1.62
N TRP A 661 9.55 45.39 1.86
CA TRP A 661 9.55 44.20 2.71
C TRP A 661 9.77 42.89 1.98
N PHE A 662 10.02 42.92 0.67
CA PHE A 662 10.34 41.73 -0.10
C PHE A 662 11.78 41.29 0.20
N ASP A 663 12.01 39.96 0.28
CA ASP A 663 13.35 39.42 0.19
C ASP A 663 13.78 39.42 -1.29
N PRO A 664 14.73 40.31 -1.69
CA PRO A 664 15.04 40.47 -3.11
C PRO A 664 15.71 39.24 -3.72
N ILE A 665 16.45 38.45 -2.91
CA ILE A 665 17.11 37.23 -3.37
C ILE A 665 16.06 36.17 -3.74
N VAL A 666 15.11 35.93 -2.83
CA VAL A 666 14.05 34.95 -3.03
C VAL A 666 13.17 35.34 -4.22
N HIS A 667 12.71 36.59 -4.26
CA HIS A 667 11.88 37.09 -5.37
C HIS A 667 12.59 37.01 -6.72
N ARG A 668 13.90 37.27 -6.78
CA ARG A 668 14.69 37.16 -8.00
C ARG A 668 14.80 35.72 -8.48
N VAL A 669 15.13 34.78 -7.59
CA VAL A 669 15.25 33.34 -7.92
C VAL A 669 13.94 32.80 -8.46
N GLU A 670 12.82 33.06 -7.79
CA GLU A 670 11.50 32.62 -8.24
C GLU A 670 11.09 33.28 -9.56
N ARG A 671 11.47 34.54 -9.80
CA ARG A 671 11.22 35.24 -11.07
C ARG A 671 12.00 34.59 -12.22
N ILE A 672 13.25 34.23 -12.00
CA ILE A 672 14.09 33.57 -13.02
C ILE A 672 13.54 32.18 -13.35
N LYS A 673 13.09 31.40 -12.33
CA LYS A 673 12.45 30.11 -12.54
C LYS A 673 11.20 30.26 -13.41
N TRP A 674 10.32 31.22 -13.09
CA TRP A 674 9.10 31.48 -13.81
C TRP A 674 9.34 31.90 -15.28
N LEU A 675 10.32 32.75 -15.54
CA LEU A 675 10.68 33.17 -16.89
C LEU A 675 11.18 32.04 -17.80
N ASN A 676 11.73 30.99 -17.20
CA ASN A 676 12.19 29.80 -17.91
C ASN A 676 11.09 28.75 -18.15
N THR A 677 9.85 28.98 -17.68
CA THR A 677 8.72 28.10 -17.99
C THR A 677 8.27 28.25 -19.44
N ASP A 678 7.84 27.16 -20.06
CA ASP A 678 7.35 27.15 -21.44
C ASP A 678 6.16 28.09 -21.64
N ARG A 679 5.26 28.13 -20.63
CA ARG A 679 4.11 29.03 -20.60
C ARG A 679 4.50 30.50 -20.69
N MET A 680 5.57 30.88 -20.00
CA MET A 680 6.05 32.28 -20.03
C MET A 680 6.74 32.60 -21.34
N ARG A 681 7.46 31.63 -21.94
CA ARG A 681 8.05 31.77 -23.27
C ARG A 681 6.98 32.00 -24.35
N GLU A 682 5.88 31.26 -24.30
CA GLU A 682 4.73 31.46 -25.20
C GLU A 682 4.08 32.83 -25.00
N MET A 683 3.90 33.27 -23.76
CA MET A 683 3.34 34.58 -23.45
C MET A 683 4.23 35.71 -23.99
N LEU A 684 5.54 35.60 -23.85
CA LEU A 684 6.50 36.58 -24.39
C LEU A 684 6.54 36.54 -25.91
N ALA A 685 6.43 35.39 -26.54
CA ALA A 685 6.35 35.27 -28.00
C ALA A 685 5.06 35.92 -28.56
N THR A 686 3.95 35.78 -27.82
CA THR A 686 2.65 36.37 -28.21
C THR A 686 2.62 37.89 -27.94
N ASN A 687 3.24 38.35 -26.85
CA ASN A 687 3.25 39.74 -26.42
C ASN A 687 4.66 40.23 -26.04
N PRO A 688 5.50 40.63 -27.02
CA PRO A 688 6.86 41.09 -26.73
C PRO A 688 6.95 42.34 -25.87
N ALA A 689 5.87 43.13 -25.78
CA ALA A 689 5.79 44.33 -24.93
C ALA A 689 5.85 44.05 -23.42
N LEU A 690 5.71 42.80 -23.00
CA LEU A 690 5.80 42.38 -21.58
C LEU A 690 7.25 42.26 -21.08
N GLU A 691 8.19 41.99 -22.00
CA GLU A 691 9.62 41.80 -21.67
C GLU A 691 10.24 43.01 -20.95
N PRO A 692 10.07 44.26 -21.40
CA PRO A 692 10.64 45.42 -20.72
C PRO A 692 10.08 45.62 -19.31
N ILE A 693 8.81 45.27 -19.06
CA ILE A 693 8.17 45.39 -17.72
C ILE A 693 8.82 44.41 -16.77
N ILE A 694 9.03 43.20 -17.19
CA ILE A 694 9.63 42.13 -16.38
C ILE A 694 11.12 42.43 -16.12
N MET A 695 11.83 42.90 -17.12
CA MET A 695 13.25 43.28 -17.01
C MET A 695 13.44 44.46 -16.04
N LEU A 696 12.54 45.43 -16.05
CA LEU A 696 12.56 46.55 -15.11
C LEU A 696 12.38 46.03 -13.67
N HIS A 697 11.42 45.14 -13.42
CA HIS A 697 11.20 44.58 -12.12
C HIS A 697 12.42 43.76 -11.64
N LEU A 698 13.07 42.98 -12.50
CA LEU A 698 14.33 42.27 -12.17
C LEU A 698 15.46 43.24 -11.83
N GLN A 699 15.56 44.37 -12.57
CA GLN A 699 16.56 45.39 -12.32
C GLN A 699 16.31 46.07 -10.96
N GLU A 700 15.08 46.35 -10.60
CA GLU A 700 14.72 46.92 -9.29
C GLU A 700 15.09 45.95 -8.16
N LEU A 701 14.83 44.66 -8.32
CA LEU A 701 15.24 43.62 -7.34
C LEU A 701 16.78 43.56 -7.22
N MET A 702 17.52 43.70 -8.32
CA MET A 702 18.98 43.74 -8.29
C MET A 702 19.53 44.98 -7.58
N MET A 703 18.87 46.15 -7.76
CA MET A 703 19.28 47.37 -7.05
C MET A 703 19.07 47.23 -5.52
N MET A 704 18.11 46.43 -5.08
CA MET A 704 17.93 46.14 -3.63
C MET A 704 19.02 45.21 -3.09
N ILE A 705 19.54 44.28 -3.92
CA ILE A 705 20.59 43.33 -3.53
C ILE A 705 21.95 44.02 -3.43
N ALA A 706 22.27 44.86 -4.43
CA ALA A 706 23.51 45.59 -4.51
C ALA A 706 23.18 47.06 -4.82
N PRO A 707 23.03 47.93 -3.82
CA PRO A 707 22.78 49.32 -4.07
C PRO A 707 23.94 49.90 -4.95
N PRO A 708 23.64 50.82 -5.88
CA PRO A 708 24.65 51.35 -6.77
C PRO A 708 25.78 51.99 -5.98
N VAL A 709 27.01 51.57 -6.26
CA VAL A 709 28.23 52.14 -5.65
C VAL A 709 28.25 53.63 -5.96
N GLN A 710 28.11 54.48 -4.94
CA GLN A 710 28.27 55.90 -5.12
C GLN A 710 29.71 56.20 -5.52
N LEU A 711 29.90 56.74 -6.73
CA LEU A 711 31.16 57.18 -7.21
C LEU A 711 31.39 58.61 -6.73
N GLY A 712 32.53 58.87 -6.10
CA GLY A 712 32.94 60.22 -5.78
C GLY A 712 33.25 61.09 -7.02
N PRO A 713 33.47 62.40 -6.86
CA PRO A 713 33.78 63.30 -7.98
C PRO A 713 34.97 62.87 -8.81
N ASP A 714 35.82 61.98 -8.28
CA ASP A 714 37.05 61.50 -8.97
C ASP A 714 36.84 60.13 -9.68
N GLY A 715 35.60 59.67 -9.79
CA GLY A 715 35.25 58.39 -10.46
C GLY A 715 35.71 57.13 -9.68
N LYS A 716 36.11 57.24 -8.42
CA LYS A 716 36.44 56.11 -7.55
C LYS A 716 35.31 55.81 -6.57
N PRO A 717 35.08 54.53 -6.25
CA PRO A 717 34.05 54.15 -5.26
C PRO A 717 34.36 54.79 -3.91
N LEU A 718 33.39 55.48 -3.30
CA LEU A 718 33.48 56.01 -1.96
C LEU A 718 33.58 54.85 -0.96
N PRO A 719 34.47 54.94 0.06
CA PRO A 719 34.51 53.93 1.11
C PRO A 719 33.19 53.95 1.89
N PRO A 720 32.71 52.79 2.37
CA PRO A 720 31.42 52.68 3.10
C PRO A 720 31.47 53.56 4.37
N GLU A 721 30.42 54.36 4.57
CA GLU A 721 30.27 55.18 5.78
C GLU A 721 30.20 54.27 7.04
N PRO A 722 30.93 54.59 8.10
CA PRO A 722 30.86 53.84 9.32
C PRO A 722 29.63 54.26 10.15
N GLY A 723 28.57 53.52 10.06
CA GLY A 723 27.42 53.75 10.96
C GLY A 723 26.07 53.29 10.48
N GLY A 724 25.71 52.05 10.74
CA GLY A 724 24.37 51.53 10.52
C GLY A 724 24.34 50.02 10.61
N GLY A 725 24.19 49.49 11.82
CA GLY A 725 24.20 48.03 12.07
C GLY A 725 23.02 47.31 11.42
N ALA A 726 23.32 46.37 10.54
CA ALA A 726 22.49 45.22 10.26
C ALA A 726 23.40 44.07 9.88
N GLY A 727 23.24 42.96 10.56
CA GLY A 727 24.12 41.79 10.55
C GLY A 727 24.37 41.23 9.15
N GLY A 728 25.63 41.28 8.75
CA GLY A 728 26.15 40.59 7.59
C GLY A 728 27.09 39.48 8.01
N GLY A 729 26.83 38.29 7.61
CA GLY A 729 27.70 37.14 7.79
C GLY A 729 29.05 37.37 7.15
N GLN A 730 30.11 37.23 7.93
CA GLN A 730 31.48 37.28 7.46
C GLN A 730 31.79 36.07 6.56
N ALA A 731 32.20 36.35 5.34
CA ALA A 731 32.90 35.39 4.50
C ALA A 731 34.26 35.06 5.11
N MET A 732 34.51 33.81 5.45
CA MET A 732 35.85 33.33 5.81
C MET A 732 36.69 33.23 4.54
N THR A 733 37.63 34.12 4.39
CA THR A 733 38.77 33.99 3.47
C THR A 733 39.82 33.10 4.09
N ASN A 734 40.08 31.95 3.45
CA ASN A 734 41.25 31.13 3.72
C ASN A 734 42.51 31.89 3.30
N SER A 735 43.41 32.16 4.23
CA SER A 735 44.81 32.40 3.94
C SER A 735 45.66 31.41 4.76
N ASN A 736 46.31 30.48 4.03
CA ASN A 736 47.41 29.66 4.50
C ASN A 736 48.59 30.56 4.90
N ALA A 737 49.24 30.27 5.98
CA ALA A 737 50.68 30.01 6.05
C ALA A 737 51.21 29.93 7.50
N GLU A 738 51.90 28.83 7.71
CA GLU A 738 53.16 28.62 8.44
C GLU A 738 53.26 28.73 9.96
N SER A 739 53.60 27.55 10.45
CA SER A 739 54.75 27.20 11.35
C SER A 739 54.80 27.75 12.77
N GLY A 740 54.97 26.81 13.67
CA GLY A 740 55.97 26.91 14.71
C GLY A 740 55.52 26.77 16.15
N ALA A 741 55.99 25.66 16.74
CA ALA A 741 56.49 25.49 18.12
C ALA A 741 55.49 25.32 19.28
N ILE A 742 55.42 24.10 19.74
CA ILE A 742 55.69 23.57 21.11
C ILE A 742 55.65 24.63 22.24
N ASP A 743 54.73 24.44 23.21
CA ASP A 743 55.09 24.35 24.63
C ASP A 743 53.97 23.88 25.54
N THR A 744 54.23 22.79 26.19
CA THR A 744 54.05 22.41 27.63
C THR A 744 52.70 22.73 28.33
N LEU A 745 52.21 21.66 28.87
CA LEU A 745 51.21 21.48 29.96
C LEU A 745 51.57 22.28 31.23
N PRO A 746 50.58 22.51 32.11
CA PRO A 746 50.64 21.72 33.33
C PRO A 746 49.31 21.10 33.81
N SER A 747 49.53 19.97 34.42
CA SER A 747 48.67 19.16 35.25
C SER A 747 48.07 19.91 36.45
N GLY A 748 46.81 19.60 36.74
CA GLY A 748 46.16 19.96 38.01
C GLY A 748 45.13 18.92 38.41
N ASN A 749 45.54 18.03 39.29
CA ASN A 749 44.74 17.14 40.12
C ASN A 749 43.59 17.89 40.80
N ASN A 750 42.41 17.28 40.85
CA ASN A 750 41.67 17.14 42.11
C ASN A 750 40.67 16.00 42.08
N SER A 751 41.00 15.05 42.92
CA SER A 751 40.18 13.97 43.45
C SER A 751 39.02 14.52 44.29
N PHE A 752 37.80 13.92 44.14
CA PHE A 752 36.95 13.65 45.30
C PHE A 752 36.15 12.38 45.04
N GLY A 753 36.30 11.46 45.93
CA GLY A 753 35.72 10.15 45.98
C GLY A 753 34.28 10.11 46.56
N PRO A 754 33.77 8.93 46.85
CA PRO A 754 32.34 8.60 46.75
C PRO A 754 31.59 8.81 48.06
N ASN A 755 30.28 9.01 47.97
CA ASN A 755 29.41 8.85 49.14
C ASN A 755 28.31 7.80 48.87
N VAL A 756 28.40 6.77 49.71
CA VAL A 756 27.49 5.63 49.86
C VAL A 756 26.42 6.03 50.87
N GLY A 757 25.22 5.51 50.67
CA GLY A 757 24.28 5.35 51.76
C GLY A 757 22.80 5.35 51.42
N PRO A 758 22.03 4.59 52.14
CA PRO A 758 21.08 3.63 51.59
C PRO A 758 19.62 4.07 51.76
N MET A 759 18.75 3.51 50.91
CA MET A 759 17.55 2.76 51.29
C MET A 759 16.86 2.24 50.01
#